data_17be8b0926ea2880f2fda4f175ad8586
#
_entry.id   17be8b0926ea2880f2fda4f175ad8586
#
_cell.length_a   1.000
_cell.length_b   1.000
_cell.length_c   1.000
_cell.angle_alpha   90.00
_cell.angle_beta   90.00
_cell.angle_gamma   90.00
#
_symmetry.space_group_name_H-M   'P 1'
#
loop_
_entity.id
_entity.type
_entity.pdbx_description
1 polymer ?
#
loop_
_entity_poly.entity_id
_entity_poly.type
_entity_poly.pdbx_seq_one_letter_code
_entity_poly.pdbx_strand_id
1 'polypeptide(L)'
;SIQEAAKEQALDAGFVRWKTSGGTSQEWTDRQYKEKDLWAFVGVPAAESLLPADVTHADAIDFFVDKRIAEKELVASPPAHPAELLRRVTYDLTGLPPTAKQTATFVDAFARDSDSAYEDLIDRLLSSPRYGERWARHWLDITRYADTGGMSNDYERSNMWRYRDYVIRCFNNDKPYNDFIKEQIAGDELAKTSVRKRHMAAGLEGQQLYAAVRKTETEGGYTEREAELLVASGFLRLGPWDNAMVDDDQARQIYLDDVVNITGQTFLSQTLRCCKCHDHKFDPIPTRDYYGIYAAFATTFPVERPAPFLSFESRDRFDSEKVFVEEMLTFARTEKKKLVDKREAAARVWYAEHDLPYKAENKRRADPDDQKPPRHVGLDHVESGMLKVRVQDEWIWERRLERFEPLVQSVFSARDMPKKTQNARKLRRFTVFRDDGGTVDTCILTGGSLEAPGAKVSPGVLSAISLKAQSEGPGHLLPTDVSGRRVALAKWIADAQNPLTVRSIVNRIWQYHFGRGLAVNSNNFGAKGGKPTHPDLLDYLSRRFLESNWSIKKLHRAIVLSDVYRRSVVPVDEQKLALVDPENSVLTHFRRRRLTAEEIRDSLLAVSGELVHADGGIPVFPEMNMEVALQPRMIQFSLAPAYQPSVRREERNRRTIYAYHCRGLADPFLELFNQPNPNESCELRDDASVTPQALTLLNSDFMTARAVAMSHAICCETQNTEEAIGSAFRRILGREATIAEVEQLEIFMQDTHENDERESKTKEPYPIEISRSLVEEFSGRRFEYREILPKFENYEADLGMHEVSKHCRSLADVCLLLMNTNEFLFVD
;
A
#
# COMPACT_ATOMS: atom_id res chain seq x y z
N SER A 1 -31.14 23.27 -42.23
CA SER A 1 -31.53 24.63 -42.60
C SER A 1 -30.36 25.59 -42.31
N ILE A 2 -30.38 26.73 -43.01
CA ILE A 2 -29.33 27.76 -42.98
C ILE A 2 -29.07 28.28 -41.54
N GLN A 3 -29.98 28.08 -40.57
CA GLN A 3 -29.80 28.42 -39.15
C GLN A 3 -29.01 27.40 -38.32
N GLU A 4 -28.87 26.16 -38.76
CA GLU A 4 -28.00 25.14 -38.15
C GLU A 4 -26.53 25.27 -38.58
N ALA A 5 -26.30 25.67 -39.83
CA ALA A 5 -24.97 25.98 -40.36
C ALA A 5 -24.34 27.27 -39.77
N ALA A 6 -25.15 28.20 -39.28
CA ALA A 6 -24.68 29.47 -38.69
C ALA A 6 -24.26 29.33 -37.21
N LYS A 7 -24.41 28.16 -36.60
CA LYS A 7 -23.95 27.84 -35.21
C LYS A 7 -22.61 27.08 -35.14
N GLU A 8 -21.93 26.88 -36.24
CA GLU A 8 -20.49 26.63 -36.18
C GLU A 8 -19.76 27.96 -35.86
N GLN A 9 -19.90 28.39 -34.63
CA GLN A 9 -19.02 29.45 -34.09
C GLN A 9 -17.58 29.04 -34.39
N ALA A 10 -16.84 29.90 -35.10
CA ALA A 10 -15.42 29.71 -35.34
C ALA A 10 -14.76 29.41 -33.98
N LEU A 11 -14.06 28.27 -33.89
CA LEU A 11 -13.28 27.93 -32.72
C LEU A 11 -12.15 28.96 -32.58
N ASP A 12 -11.91 29.46 -31.36
CA ASP A 12 -10.72 30.23 -31.07
C ASP A 12 -9.48 29.39 -31.40
N ALA A 13 -8.45 30.01 -31.93
CA ALA A 13 -7.20 29.33 -32.30
C ALA A 13 -6.63 28.53 -31.08
N GLY A 14 -6.45 27.23 -31.23
CA GLY A 14 -5.98 26.31 -30.19
C GLY A 14 -7.02 25.81 -29.21
N PHE A 15 -8.31 26.00 -29.49
CA PHE A 15 -9.42 25.40 -28.76
C PHE A 15 -10.14 24.35 -29.62
N VAL A 16 -10.63 23.31 -28.96
CA VAL A 16 -11.36 22.20 -29.58
C VAL A 16 -12.63 21.87 -28.78
N ARG A 17 -13.66 21.38 -29.46
CA ARG A 17 -14.80 20.73 -28.80
C ARG A 17 -14.49 19.26 -28.60
N TRP A 18 -14.73 18.75 -27.37
CA TRP A 18 -14.51 17.35 -27.08
C TRP A 18 -15.84 16.63 -26.84
N LYS A 19 -16.09 15.54 -27.55
CA LYS A 19 -17.34 14.80 -27.46
C LYS A 19 -17.38 13.98 -26.18
N THR A 20 -18.46 14.13 -25.40
CA THR A 20 -18.73 13.36 -24.17
C THR A 20 -20.19 12.89 -24.14
N SER A 21 -20.60 12.20 -23.06
CA SER A 21 -22.00 11.82 -22.79
C SER A 21 -22.92 13.01 -22.50
N GLY A 22 -22.38 14.22 -22.40
CA GLY A 22 -23.08 15.45 -22.07
C GLY A 22 -23.10 15.74 -20.57
N GLY A 23 -23.01 17.02 -20.21
CA GLY A 23 -23.03 17.49 -18.83
C GLY A 23 -24.44 17.70 -18.29
N THR A 24 -24.50 18.26 -17.08
CA THR A 24 -25.74 18.65 -16.40
C THR A 24 -26.29 19.97 -16.93
N SER A 25 -25.51 20.74 -17.68
CA SER A 25 -25.91 21.94 -18.38
C SER A 25 -25.48 21.95 -19.84
N GLN A 26 -26.19 22.70 -20.69
CA GLN A 26 -25.85 22.87 -22.10
C GLN A 26 -24.51 23.62 -22.26
N GLU A 27 -24.28 24.63 -21.43
CA GLU A 27 -23.02 25.40 -21.41
C GLU A 27 -21.81 24.48 -21.20
N TRP A 28 -21.90 23.54 -20.27
CA TRP A 28 -20.84 22.57 -20.05
C TRP A 28 -20.69 21.63 -21.25
N THR A 29 -21.78 21.12 -21.80
CA THR A 29 -21.77 20.20 -22.95
C THR A 29 -21.13 20.83 -24.19
N ASP A 30 -21.39 22.11 -24.44
CA ASP A 30 -20.87 22.85 -25.60
C ASP A 30 -19.49 23.48 -25.34
N ARG A 31 -18.91 23.22 -24.21
CA ARG A 31 -17.64 23.81 -23.77
C ARG A 31 -16.49 23.50 -24.71
N GLN A 32 -15.64 24.50 -24.88
CA GLN A 32 -14.38 24.38 -25.61
C GLN A 32 -13.22 24.17 -24.63
N TYR A 33 -12.28 23.33 -25.02
CA TYR A 33 -11.08 23.01 -24.27
C TYR A 33 -9.86 23.47 -25.06
N LYS A 34 -8.80 23.85 -24.34
CA LYS A 34 -7.50 24.08 -25.00
C LYS A 34 -6.96 22.71 -25.44
N GLU A 35 -6.66 22.55 -26.72
CA GLU A 35 -6.18 21.27 -27.29
C GLU A 35 -4.97 20.74 -26.48
N LYS A 36 -4.03 21.60 -26.15
CA LYS A 36 -2.84 21.24 -25.36
C LYS A 36 -3.14 20.72 -23.96
N ASP A 37 -4.33 20.97 -23.40
CA ASP A 37 -4.71 20.48 -22.05
C ASP A 37 -5.36 19.09 -22.13
N LEU A 38 -5.69 18.62 -23.34
CA LEU A 38 -6.27 17.31 -23.61
C LEU A 38 -5.24 16.23 -23.99
N TRP A 39 -3.95 16.52 -23.84
CA TRP A 39 -2.85 15.63 -24.25
C TRP A 39 -3.02 14.19 -23.82
N ALA A 40 -3.53 13.96 -22.60
CA ALA A 40 -3.68 12.64 -22.02
C ALA A 40 -4.84 11.85 -22.63
N PHE A 41 -5.84 12.51 -23.24
CA PHE A 41 -7.02 11.90 -23.85
C PHE A 41 -6.79 11.50 -25.31
N VAL A 42 -5.71 11.98 -25.92
CA VAL A 42 -5.36 11.66 -27.31
C VAL A 42 -4.68 10.29 -27.39
N GLY A 43 -5.00 9.50 -28.42
CA GLY A 43 -4.40 8.19 -28.64
C GLY A 43 -2.87 8.22 -28.69
N VAL A 44 -2.21 7.16 -28.22
CA VAL A 44 -0.75 7.03 -28.25
C VAL A 44 -0.30 6.73 -29.68
N PRO A 45 0.56 7.53 -30.31
CA PRO A 45 1.04 7.32 -31.67
C PRO A 45 1.90 6.06 -31.81
N ALA A 46 2.19 5.64 -33.02
CA ALA A 46 3.13 4.55 -33.29
C ALA A 46 4.57 4.96 -32.97
N ALA A 47 5.39 4.05 -32.45
CA ALA A 47 6.77 4.35 -32.05
C ALA A 47 7.62 4.89 -33.21
N GLU A 48 7.45 4.30 -34.39
CA GLU A 48 8.16 4.67 -35.63
C GLU A 48 7.83 6.09 -36.11
N SER A 49 6.67 6.64 -35.73
CA SER A 49 6.30 8.01 -36.10
C SER A 49 6.97 9.06 -35.19
N LEU A 50 7.55 8.66 -34.07
CA LEU A 50 8.15 9.54 -33.08
C LEU A 50 9.68 9.60 -33.20
N LEU A 51 10.32 8.54 -33.74
CA LEU A 51 11.76 8.45 -33.89
C LEU A 51 12.21 8.79 -35.32
N PRO A 52 13.32 9.55 -35.49
CA PRO A 52 14.03 9.63 -36.76
C PRO A 52 14.51 8.24 -37.21
N ALA A 53 14.62 8.02 -38.53
CA ALA A 53 14.98 6.70 -39.07
C ALA A 53 16.42 6.24 -38.75
N ASP A 54 17.28 7.14 -38.35
CA ASP A 54 18.66 6.92 -37.96
C ASP A 54 18.88 6.68 -36.44
N VAL A 55 17.82 6.83 -35.62
CA VAL A 55 17.85 6.59 -34.17
C VAL A 55 17.35 5.18 -33.84
N THR A 56 18.16 4.42 -33.13
CA THR A 56 17.79 3.07 -32.71
C THR A 56 16.83 3.09 -31.51
N HIS A 57 16.12 1.99 -31.30
CA HIS A 57 15.27 1.87 -30.10
C HIS A 57 16.06 1.86 -28.78
N ALA A 58 17.32 1.48 -28.80
CA ALA A 58 18.20 1.52 -27.63
C ALA A 58 18.52 2.96 -27.25
N ASP A 59 18.76 3.84 -28.23
CA ASP A 59 19.16 5.21 -28.03
C ASP A 59 17.98 6.19 -27.87
N ALA A 60 16.76 5.70 -27.96
CA ALA A 60 15.57 6.54 -28.06
C ALA A 60 15.36 7.44 -26.82
N ILE A 61 15.59 6.91 -25.60
CA ILE A 61 15.43 7.68 -24.36
C ILE A 61 16.41 8.87 -24.36
N ASP A 62 17.66 8.57 -24.67
CA ASP A 62 18.75 9.55 -24.70
C ASP A 62 18.51 10.60 -25.79
N PHE A 63 18.09 10.17 -26.99
CA PHE A 63 17.71 11.07 -28.07
C PHE A 63 16.66 12.11 -27.64
N PHE A 64 15.56 11.69 -27.02
CA PHE A 64 14.51 12.63 -26.62
C PHE A 64 14.94 13.59 -25.52
N VAL A 65 15.76 13.12 -24.57
CA VAL A 65 16.27 13.94 -23.48
C VAL A 65 17.34 14.90 -23.96
N ASP A 66 18.30 14.42 -24.75
CA ASP A 66 19.39 15.26 -25.28
C ASP A 66 18.90 16.35 -26.23
N LYS A 67 17.87 16.06 -27.03
CA LYS A 67 17.15 17.06 -27.81
C LYS A 67 16.66 18.22 -26.95
N ARG A 68 16.05 17.92 -25.78
CA ARG A 68 15.55 18.95 -24.84
C ARG A 68 16.68 19.71 -24.14
N ILE A 69 17.77 19.03 -23.81
CA ILE A 69 18.97 19.65 -23.25
C ILE A 69 19.56 20.64 -24.25
N ALA A 70 19.69 20.23 -25.53
CA ALA A 70 20.19 21.08 -26.60
C ALA A 70 19.30 22.31 -26.89
N GLU A 71 17.95 22.12 -26.85
CA GLU A 71 17.00 23.24 -27.01
C GLU A 71 17.17 24.32 -25.93
N LYS A 72 17.69 23.96 -24.74
CA LYS A 72 17.98 24.88 -23.64
C LYS A 72 19.45 25.29 -23.60
N GLU A 73 20.25 24.88 -24.56
CA GLU A 73 21.71 25.12 -24.64
C GLU A 73 22.46 24.69 -23.37
N LEU A 74 21.96 23.64 -22.68
CA LEU A 74 22.59 23.01 -21.52
C LEU A 74 23.50 21.85 -21.92
N VAL A 75 24.29 21.33 -20.99
CA VAL A 75 25.21 20.23 -21.20
C VAL A 75 24.85 19.09 -20.24
N ALA A 76 24.82 17.89 -20.78
CA ALA A 76 24.58 16.67 -19.97
C ALA A 76 25.81 16.33 -19.13
N SER A 77 25.58 15.84 -17.91
CA SER A 77 26.65 15.34 -17.03
C SER A 77 27.25 14.04 -17.54
N PRO A 78 28.55 13.81 -17.27
CA PRO A 78 29.18 12.53 -17.58
C PRO A 78 28.56 11.37 -16.78
N PRO A 79 28.85 10.11 -17.14
CA PRO A 79 28.42 8.95 -16.37
C PRO A 79 28.89 9.01 -14.91
N ALA A 80 28.10 8.47 -14.01
CA ALA A 80 28.41 8.31 -12.59
C ALA A 80 29.56 7.31 -12.37
N HIS A 81 30.22 7.41 -11.23
CA HIS A 81 31.22 6.43 -10.83
C HIS A 81 30.58 5.02 -10.70
N PRO A 82 31.29 3.92 -11.10
CA PRO A 82 30.70 2.57 -11.06
C PRO A 82 30.10 2.15 -9.72
N ALA A 83 30.72 2.50 -8.60
CA ALA A 83 30.19 2.19 -7.26
C ALA A 83 28.91 2.95 -6.94
N GLU A 84 28.80 4.23 -7.37
CA GLU A 84 27.58 5.04 -7.23
C GLU A 84 26.47 4.46 -8.10
N LEU A 85 26.77 4.09 -9.34
CA LEU A 85 25.81 3.48 -10.26
C LEU A 85 25.30 2.12 -9.74
N LEU A 86 26.18 1.28 -9.19
CA LEU A 86 25.79 0.03 -8.54
C LEU A 86 24.83 0.30 -7.37
N ARG A 87 25.20 1.23 -6.49
CA ARG A 87 24.39 1.59 -5.32
C ARG A 87 23.02 2.10 -5.77
N ARG A 88 22.97 3.00 -6.74
CA ARG A 88 21.74 3.56 -7.31
C ARG A 88 20.80 2.47 -7.82
N VAL A 89 21.26 1.65 -8.76
CA VAL A 89 20.39 0.65 -9.39
C VAL A 89 20.00 -0.49 -8.43
N THR A 90 20.84 -0.81 -7.44
CA THR A 90 20.53 -1.83 -6.44
C THR A 90 19.40 -1.35 -5.52
N TYR A 91 19.47 -0.11 -5.00
CA TYR A 91 18.37 0.48 -4.24
C TYR A 91 17.10 0.63 -5.07
N ASP A 92 17.23 1.05 -6.29
CA ASP A 92 16.10 1.32 -7.18
C ASP A 92 15.30 0.06 -7.49
N LEU A 93 15.99 -1.03 -7.79
CA LEU A 93 15.35 -2.30 -8.16
C LEU A 93 15.04 -3.20 -6.96
N THR A 94 15.76 -3.08 -5.84
CA THR A 94 15.57 -4.00 -4.70
C THR A 94 15.24 -3.33 -3.38
N GLY A 95 15.48 -2.02 -3.26
CA GLY A 95 15.30 -1.26 -2.01
C GLY A 95 16.30 -1.60 -0.92
N LEU A 96 17.46 -2.19 -1.28
CA LEU A 96 18.52 -2.60 -0.35
C LEU A 96 19.89 -2.12 -0.86
N PRO A 97 20.88 -1.91 0.04
CA PRO A 97 22.25 -1.60 -0.36
C PRO A 97 22.93 -2.82 -0.99
N PRO A 98 23.87 -2.58 -1.90
CA PRO A 98 24.80 -3.66 -2.30
C PRO A 98 25.72 -4.04 -1.13
N THR A 99 26.11 -5.31 -1.05
CA THR A 99 27.12 -5.74 -0.09
C THR A 99 28.52 -5.31 -0.54
N ALA A 100 29.47 -5.19 0.39
CA ALA A 100 30.87 -4.87 0.09
C ALA A 100 31.46 -5.80 -0.99
N LYS A 101 31.16 -7.10 -0.92
CA LYS A 101 31.59 -8.09 -1.93
C LYS A 101 30.97 -7.80 -3.31
N GLN A 102 29.69 -7.45 -3.37
CA GLN A 102 29.04 -7.10 -4.63
C GLN A 102 29.65 -5.84 -5.23
N THR A 103 29.99 -4.84 -4.41
CA THR A 103 30.64 -3.62 -4.85
C THR A 103 32.00 -3.89 -5.47
N ALA A 104 32.89 -4.62 -4.77
CA ALA A 104 34.21 -4.98 -5.27
C ALA A 104 34.12 -5.77 -6.58
N THR A 105 33.28 -6.82 -6.59
CA THR A 105 33.09 -7.69 -7.78
C THR A 105 32.59 -6.89 -8.99
N PHE A 106 31.66 -5.98 -8.80
CA PHE A 106 31.09 -5.18 -9.88
C PHE A 106 32.11 -4.17 -10.42
N VAL A 107 32.81 -3.43 -9.55
CA VAL A 107 33.82 -2.44 -9.97
C VAL A 107 34.93 -3.11 -10.80
N ASP A 108 35.39 -4.30 -10.37
CA ASP A 108 36.38 -5.09 -11.11
C ASP A 108 35.87 -5.59 -12.48
N ALA A 109 34.59 -5.99 -12.55
CA ALA A 109 33.96 -6.43 -13.80
C ALA A 109 33.76 -5.23 -14.75
N PHE A 110 33.27 -4.12 -14.23
CA PHE A 110 33.01 -2.89 -14.96
C PHE A 110 34.29 -2.30 -15.57
N ALA A 111 35.41 -2.37 -14.85
CA ALA A 111 36.72 -1.94 -15.37
C ALA A 111 37.22 -2.77 -16.58
N ARG A 112 36.75 -4.02 -16.73
CA ARG A 112 37.08 -4.90 -17.85
C ARG A 112 36.17 -4.72 -19.06
N ASP A 113 34.88 -4.66 -18.82
CA ASP A 113 33.83 -4.45 -19.82
C ASP A 113 32.63 -3.80 -19.14
N SER A 114 32.47 -2.48 -19.32
CA SER A 114 31.47 -1.67 -18.64
C SER A 114 30.04 -2.07 -19.00
N ASP A 115 29.76 -2.30 -20.28
CA ASP A 115 28.39 -2.49 -20.76
C ASP A 115 27.90 -3.88 -20.41
N SER A 116 28.71 -4.92 -20.66
CA SER A 116 28.36 -6.29 -20.27
C SER A 116 28.18 -6.43 -18.76
N ALA A 117 29.07 -5.85 -17.95
CA ALA A 117 28.97 -5.92 -16.48
C ALA A 117 27.71 -5.22 -15.96
N TYR A 118 27.32 -4.10 -16.59
CA TYR A 118 26.12 -3.37 -16.18
C TYR A 118 24.83 -4.07 -16.61
N GLU A 119 24.76 -4.62 -17.83
CA GLU A 119 23.62 -5.41 -18.29
C GLU A 119 23.41 -6.67 -17.42
N ASP A 120 24.47 -7.41 -17.12
CA ASP A 120 24.43 -8.59 -16.24
C ASP A 120 23.94 -8.23 -14.82
N LEU A 121 24.36 -7.07 -14.31
CA LEU A 121 23.88 -6.55 -13.02
C LEU A 121 22.36 -6.31 -13.05
N ILE A 122 21.86 -5.61 -14.07
CA ILE A 122 20.44 -5.27 -14.20
C ILE A 122 19.61 -6.56 -14.30
N ASP A 123 19.99 -7.51 -15.15
CA ASP A 123 19.26 -8.75 -15.36
C ASP A 123 19.23 -9.60 -14.07
N ARG A 124 20.33 -9.61 -13.29
CA ARG A 124 20.38 -10.22 -11.98
C ARG A 124 19.45 -9.56 -10.96
N LEU A 125 19.43 -8.21 -10.89
CA LEU A 125 18.57 -7.47 -9.98
C LEU A 125 17.09 -7.65 -10.33
N LEU A 126 16.71 -7.59 -11.61
CA LEU A 126 15.34 -7.83 -12.08
C LEU A 126 14.87 -9.28 -11.82
N SER A 127 15.80 -10.24 -11.71
CA SER A 127 15.50 -11.64 -11.40
C SER A 127 15.43 -11.90 -9.89
N SER A 128 15.87 -10.95 -9.06
CA SER A 128 15.88 -11.08 -7.61
C SER A 128 14.47 -11.06 -7.04
N PRO A 129 14.11 -11.91 -6.05
CA PRO A 129 12.85 -11.81 -5.35
C PRO A 129 12.67 -10.46 -4.61
N ARG A 130 13.77 -9.77 -4.30
CA ARG A 130 13.76 -8.44 -3.66
C ARG A 130 13.20 -7.35 -4.58
N TYR A 131 13.24 -7.56 -5.90
CA TYR A 131 12.61 -6.68 -6.88
C TYR A 131 11.09 -6.55 -6.63
N GLY A 132 10.39 -7.67 -6.48
CA GLY A 132 8.95 -7.62 -6.22
C GLY A 132 8.60 -6.97 -4.89
N GLU A 133 9.41 -7.14 -3.83
CA GLU A 133 9.22 -6.46 -2.56
C GLU A 133 9.33 -4.94 -2.69
N ARG A 134 10.34 -4.45 -3.42
CA ARG A 134 10.54 -3.02 -3.68
C ARG A 134 9.40 -2.43 -4.49
N TRP A 135 9.07 -3.02 -5.63
CA TRP A 135 8.09 -2.46 -6.55
C TRP A 135 6.65 -2.66 -6.08
N ALA A 136 6.38 -3.72 -5.30
CA ALA A 136 5.12 -3.86 -4.59
C ALA A 136 4.92 -2.72 -3.57
N ARG A 137 5.98 -2.23 -2.87
CA ARG A 137 5.83 -1.12 -1.92
C ARG A 137 5.25 0.12 -2.60
N HIS A 138 5.75 0.48 -3.78
CA HIS A 138 5.22 1.60 -4.56
C HIS A 138 3.74 1.41 -4.91
N TRP A 139 3.36 0.19 -5.31
CA TRP A 139 1.96 -0.14 -5.59
C TRP A 139 1.07 -0.05 -4.36
N LEU A 140 1.55 -0.56 -3.23
CA LEU A 140 0.81 -0.56 -1.97
C LEU A 140 0.57 0.86 -1.42
N ASP A 141 1.47 1.82 -1.69
CA ASP A 141 1.29 3.24 -1.37
C ASP A 141 0.16 3.87 -2.19
N ILE A 142 0.15 3.63 -3.50
CA ILE A 142 -0.90 4.13 -4.39
C ILE A 142 -2.26 3.56 -3.97
N THR A 143 -2.31 2.28 -3.60
CA THR A 143 -3.55 1.57 -3.30
C THR A 143 -3.96 1.65 -1.83
N ARG A 144 -3.18 2.32 -0.97
CA ARG A 144 -3.48 2.55 0.46
C ARG A 144 -3.59 1.26 1.26
N TYR A 145 -2.66 0.33 1.04
CA TYR A 145 -2.63 -0.93 1.77
C TYR A 145 -2.51 -0.71 3.28
N ALA A 146 -3.30 -1.44 4.04
CA ALA A 146 -3.13 -1.64 5.48
C ALA A 146 -3.79 -2.94 5.91
N ASP A 147 -3.34 -3.48 7.06
CA ASP A 147 -3.88 -4.70 7.66
C ASP A 147 -5.15 -4.44 8.50
N THR A 148 -5.58 -3.16 8.62
CA THR A 148 -6.74 -2.76 9.41
C THR A 148 -7.76 -1.94 8.63
N GLY A 149 -8.97 -1.80 9.20
CA GLY A 149 -10.11 -1.13 8.57
C GLY A 149 -10.05 0.38 8.57
N GLY A 150 -9.42 0.97 9.56
CA GLY A 150 -9.37 2.42 9.76
C GLY A 150 -10.64 3.01 10.38
N MET A 151 -10.66 4.31 10.54
CA MET A 151 -11.76 5.09 11.13
C MET A 151 -12.05 4.66 12.58
N SER A 152 -13.30 4.76 13.04
CA SER A 152 -13.70 4.39 14.40
C SER A 152 -13.67 2.88 14.67
N ASN A 153 -13.62 2.06 13.62
CA ASN A 153 -13.64 0.61 13.64
C ASN A 153 -12.36 0.01 13.07
N ASP A 154 -11.21 0.46 13.57
CA ASP A 154 -9.90 0.01 13.09
C ASP A 154 -9.60 -1.45 13.46
N TYR A 155 -10.57 -2.35 13.19
CA TYR A 155 -10.39 -3.79 13.34
C TYR A 155 -9.46 -4.35 12.27
N GLU A 156 -8.75 -5.41 12.63
CA GLU A 156 -7.93 -6.15 11.69
C GLU A 156 -8.74 -6.69 10.51
N ARG A 157 -8.20 -6.54 9.31
CA ARG A 157 -8.62 -7.23 8.10
C ARG A 157 -7.79 -8.49 7.97
N SER A 158 -8.19 -9.52 8.68
CA SER A 158 -7.49 -10.80 8.68
C SER A 158 -7.25 -11.29 7.25
N ASN A 159 -6.08 -11.83 6.97
CA ASN A 159 -5.68 -12.28 5.63
C ASN A 159 -5.52 -11.20 4.55
N MET A 160 -5.45 -9.90 4.90
CA MET A 160 -5.11 -8.85 3.91
C MET A 160 -3.67 -9.01 3.38
N TRP A 161 -2.77 -9.61 4.17
CA TRP A 161 -1.42 -9.96 3.78
C TRP A 161 -1.34 -10.80 2.48
N ARG A 162 -2.36 -11.62 2.18
CA ARG A 162 -2.44 -12.41 0.94
C ARG A 162 -2.44 -11.50 -0.30
N TYR A 163 -3.12 -10.34 -0.24
CA TYR A 163 -3.10 -9.35 -1.33
C TYR A 163 -1.71 -8.71 -1.47
N ARG A 164 -1.03 -8.35 -0.38
CA ARG A 164 0.35 -7.84 -0.43
C ARG A 164 1.26 -8.85 -1.12
N ASP A 165 1.19 -10.10 -0.72
CA ASP A 165 2.00 -11.18 -1.30
C ASP A 165 1.65 -11.47 -2.77
N TYR A 166 0.37 -11.34 -3.14
CA TYR A 166 -0.06 -11.39 -4.55
C TYR A 166 0.61 -10.28 -5.37
N VAL A 167 0.64 -9.05 -4.89
CA VAL A 167 1.28 -7.93 -5.59
C VAL A 167 2.79 -8.19 -5.76
N ILE A 168 3.49 -8.63 -4.71
CA ILE A 168 4.92 -9.00 -4.77
C ILE A 168 5.16 -10.05 -5.85
N ARG A 169 4.36 -11.12 -5.88
CA ARG A 169 4.47 -12.18 -6.90
C ARG A 169 4.20 -11.67 -8.31
N CYS A 170 3.23 -10.78 -8.48
CA CYS A 170 2.93 -10.20 -9.80
C CYS A 170 4.13 -9.44 -10.39
N PHE A 171 4.82 -8.63 -9.58
CA PHE A 171 6.04 -7.95 -10.01
C PHE A 171 7.18 -8.94 -10.27
N ASN A 172 7.42 -9.90 -9.37
CA ASN A 172 8.49 -10.89 -9.53
C ASN A 172 8.32 -11.74 -10.80
N ASN A 173 7.08 -12.10 -11.14
CA ASN A 173 6.75 -12.91 -12.31
C ASN A 173 6.52 -12.09 -13.59
N ASP A 174 6.75 -10.77 -13.54
CA ASP A 174 6.49 -9.85 -14.66
C ASP A 174 5.09 -10.06 -15.29
N LYS A 175 4.07 -10.19 -14.41
CA LYS A 175 2.68 -10.36 -14.87
C LYS A 175 2.30 -9.23 -15.79
N PRO A 176 1.76 -9.49 -17.00
CA PRO A 176 1.30 -8.45 -17.91
C PRO A 176 0.38 -7.46 -17.20
N TYR A 177 0.68 -6.17 -17.28
CA TYR A 177 -0.02 -5.15 -16.49
C TYR A 177 -1.52 -5.08 -16.82
N ASN A 178 -1.92 -5.35 -18.05
CA ASN A 178 -3.34 -5.45 -18.44
C ASN A 178 -4.07 -6.60 -17.72
N ASP A 179 -3.41 -7.73 -17.46
CA ASP A 179 -4.00 -8.83 -16.69
C ASP A 179 -4.02 -8.51 -15.19
N PHE A 180 -2.98 -7.85 -14.68
CA PHE A 180 -2.93 -7.35 -13.31
C PHE A 180 -4.10 -6.38 -13.00
N ILE A 181 -4.47 -5.49 -13.94
CA ILE A 181 -5.64 -4.61 -13.83
C ILE A 181 -6.93 -5.44 -13.75
N LYS A 182 -7.13 -6.37 -14.72
CA LYS A 182 -8.36 -7.17 -14.80
C LYS A 182 -8.60 -8.00 -13.54
N GLU A 183 -7.54 -8.58 -13.01
CA GLU A 183 -7.61 -9.41 -11.80
C GLU A 183 -7.99 -8.59 -10.56
N GLN A 184 -7.47 -7.39 -10.41
CA GLN A 184 -7.77 -6.54 -9.26
C GLN A 184 -9.20 -5.96 -9.28
N ILE A 185 -9.71 -5.58 -10.45
CA ILE A 185 -11.03 -4.97 -10.59
C ILE A 185 -12.15 -6.03 -10.64
N ALA A 186 -11.88 -7.19 -11.23
CA ALA A 186 -12.91 -8.19 -11.54
C ALA A 186 -12.50 -9.63 -11.22
N GLY A 187 -11.49 -9.84 -10.36
CA GLY A 187 -10.95 -11.17 -10.07
C GLY A 187 -11.99 -12.15 -9.57
N ASP A 188 -12.92 -11.73 -8.72
CA ASP A 188 -14.00 -12.59 -8.23
C ASP A 188 -15.01 -13.00 -9.32
N GLU A 189 -15.33 -12.10 -10.28
CA GLU A 189 -16.17 -12.42 -11.44
C GLU A 189 -15.45 -13.36 -12.41
N LEU A 190 -14.13 -13.17 -12.60
CA LEU A 190 -13.29 -14.06 -13.39
C LEU A 190 -13.18 -15.43 -12.73
N ALA A 191 -12.98 -15.50 -11.42
CA ALA A 191 -12.98 -16.75 -10.66
C ALA A 191 -14.32 -17.50 -10.80
N LYS A 192 -15.45 -16.83 -10.62
CA LYS A 192 -16.79 -17.40 -10.80
C LYS A 192 -16.98 -17.97 -12.21
N THR A 193 -16.50 -17.23 -13.22
CA THR A 193 -16.55 -17.69 -14.61
C THR A 193 -15.71 -18.96 -14.83
N SER A 194 -14.51 -19.03 -14.23
CA SER A 194 -13.63 -20.20 -14.27
C SER A 194 -14.29 -21.42 -13.60
N VAL A 195 -14.79 -21.23 -12.35
CA VAL A 195 -15.52 -22.26 -11.61
C VAL A 195 -16.67 -22.83 -12.43
N ARG A 196 -17.50 -21.95 -13.04
CA ARG A 196 -18.61 -22.37 -13.90
C ARG A 196 -18.13 -23.20 -15.09
N LYS A 197 -17.10 -22.73 -15.81
CA LYS A 197 -16.51 -23.47 -16.95
C LYS A 197 -16.00 -24.85 -16.53
N ARG A 198 -15.31 -24.93 -15.38
CA ARG A 198 -14.79 -26.20 -14.83
C ARG A 198 -15.90 -27.20 -14.54
N HIS A 199 -16.99 -26.76 -13.92
CA HIS A 199 -18.15 -27.62 -13.62
C HIS A 199 -18.93 -28.01 -14.88
N MET A 200 -19.06 -27.12 -15.88
CA MET A 200 -19.62 -27.46 -17.19
C MET A 200 -18.77 -28.51 -17.91
N ALA A 201 -17.45 -28.37 -17.88
CA ALA A 201 -16.53 -29.36 -18.46
C ALA A 201 -16.62 -30.74 -17.75
N ALA A 202 -17.07 -30.77 -16.48
CA ALA A 202 -17.38 -32.00 -15.75
C ALA A 202 -18.79 -32.56 -16.07
N GLY A 203 -19.52 -32.00 -17.04
CA GLY A 203 -20.82 -32.46 -17.47
C GLY A 203 -22.01 -31.97 -16.64
N LEU A 204 -21.85 -30.98 -15.79
CA LEU A 204 -22.94 -30.42 -15.00
C LEU A 204 -23.69 -29.32 -15.76
N GLU A 205 -25.01 -29.35 -15.71
CA GLU A 205 -25.90 -28.39 -16.38
C GLU A 205 -27.03 -27.92 -15.44
N GLY A 206 -27.72 -26.84 -15.82
CA GLY A 206 -28.94 -26.36 -15.16
C GLY A 206 -28.78 -26.18 -13.65
N GLN A 207 -29.70 -26.74 -12.89
CA GLN A 207 -29.68 -26.65 -11.42
C GLN A 207 -28.48 -27.33 -10.77
N GLN A 208 -27.96 -28.43 -11.35
CA GLN A 208 -26.79 -29.13 -10.82
C GLN A 208 -25.54 -28.24 -10.94
N LEU A 209 -25.37 -27.57 -12.09
CA LEU A 209 -24.30 -26.60 -12.30
C LEU A 209 -24.42 -25.44 -11.29
N TYR A 210 -25.61 -24.87 -11.14
CA TYR A 210 -25.84 -23.78 -10.20
C TYR A 210 -25.48 -24.20 -8.77
N ALA A 211 -25.95 -25.37 -8.31
CA ALA A 211 -25.64 -25.88 -6.99
C ALA A 211 -24.13 -26.13 -6.78
N ALA A 212 -23.43 -26.68 -7.78
CA ALA A 212 -21.99 -26.94 -7.71
C ALA A 212 -21.16 -25.64 -7.65
N VAL A 213 -21.53 -24.63 -8.45
CA VAL A 213 -20.90 -23.30 -8.38
C VAL A 213 -21.11 -22.69 -6.99
N ARG A 214 -22.35 -22.70 -6.48
CA ARG A 214 -22.68 -22.17 -5.15
C ARG A 214 -21.91 -22.90 -4.05
N LYS A 215 -21.82 -24.23 -4.11
CA LYS A 215 -21.04 -25.02 -3.17
C LYS A 215 -19.58 -24.60 -3.17
N THR A 216 -18.96 -24.44 -4.34
CA THR A 216 -17.59 -23.96 -4.48
C THR A 216 -17.43 -22.58 -3.82
N GLU A 217 -18.35 -21.64 -4.07
CA GLU A 217 -18.30 -20.28 -3.52
C GLU A 217 -18.48 -20.26 -1.98
N THR A 218 -19.27 -21.15 -1.39
CA THR A 218 -19.55 -21.17 0.05
C THR A 218 -18.57 -22.01 0.86
N GLU A 219 -18.01 -23.06 0.27
CA GLU A 219 -17.09 -23.99 0.94
C GLU A 219 -15.60 -23.75 0.58
N GLY A 220 -15.30 -22.85 -0.40
CA GLY A 220 -13.93 -22.53 -0.78
C GLY A 220 -13.26 -23.57 -1.68
N GLY A 221 -14.01 -24.38 -2.41
CA GLY A 221 -13.50 -25.43 -3.33
C GLY A 221 -12.88 -24.88 -4.63
N TYR A 222 -12.04 -23.85 -4.52
CA TYR A 222 -11.36 -23.20 -5.64
C TYR A 222 -10.04 -23.89 -5.99
N THR A 223 -9.69 -23.85 -7.27
CA THR A 223 -8.30 -24.12 -7.70
C THR A 223 -7.37 -22.99 -7.24
N GLU A 224 -6.06 -23.22 -7.24
CA GLU A 224 -5.08 -22.16 -6.90
C GLU A 224 -5.26 -20.90 -7.74
N ARG A 225 -5.44 -21.04 -9.05
CA ARG A 225 -5.68 -19.89 -9.93
C ARG A 225 -6.98 -19.15 -9.61
N GLU A 226 -8.06 -19.87 -9.33
CA GLU A 226 -9.34 -19.28 -8.92
C GLU A 226 -9.22 -18.56 -7.57
N ALA A 227 -8.50 -19.14 -6.61
CA ALA A 227 -8.22 -18.52 -5.32
C ALA A 227 -7.33 -17.28 -5.45
N GLU A 228 -6.31 -17.29 -6.32
CA GLU A 228 -5.46 -16.13 -6.61
C GLU A 228 -6.28 -14.97 -7.19
N LEU A 229 -7.23 -15.24 -8.09
CA LEU A 229 -8.14 -14.23 -8.63
C LEU A 229 -9.01 -13.58 -7.52
N LEU A 230 -9.45 -14.36 -6.53
CA LEU A 230 -10.15 -13.82 -5.38
C LEU A 230 -9.25 -12.93 -4.52
N VAL A 231 -7.99 -13.33 -4.29
CA VAL A 231 -7.00 -12.52 -3.57
C VAL A 231 -6.75 -11.20 -4.28
N ALA A 232 -6.62 -11.22 -5.62
CA ALA A 232 -6.41 -10.02 -6.43
C ALA A 232 -7.53 -8.98 -6.26
N SER A 233 -8.80 -9.42 -6.14
CA SER A 233 -9.94 -8.52 -5.92
C SER A 233 -9.91 -7.83 -4.54
N GLY A 234 -8.96 -8.17 -3.68
CA GLY A 234 -8.63 -7.46 -2.45
C GLY A 234 -8.34 -5.98 -2.67
N PHE A 235 -7.91 -5.55 -3.87
CA PHE A 235 -7.79 -4.14 -4.25
C PHE A 235 -9.05 -3.32 -3.90
N LEU A 236 -10.23 -3.86 -4.14
CA LEU A 236 -11.52 -3.23 -3.84
C LEU A 236 -11.85 -3.20 -2.33
N ARG A 237 -10.95 -3.75 -1.49
CA ARG A 237 -11.08 -3.80 -0.03
C ARG A 237 -10.11 -2.87 0.71
N LEU A 238 -9.19 -2.21 -0.01
CA LEU A 238 -8.07 -1.48 0.59
C LEU A 238 -8.47 -0.16 1.25
N GLY A 239 -9.54 0.52 0.81
CA GLY A 239 -9.96 1.80 1.38
C GLY A 239 -10.37 1.72 2.87
N PRO A 240 -10.24 2.80 3.65
CA PRO A 240 -10.83 2.88 4.98
C PRO A 240 -12.35 2.76 4.87
N TRP A 241 -12.96 2.10 5.85
CA TRP A 241 -14.41 1.88 5.83
C TRP A 241 -14.99 1.77 7.25
N ASP A 242 -16.03 2.54 7.51
CA ASP A 242 -16.76 2.54 8.77
C ASP A 242 -18.26 2.48 8.48
N ASN A 243 -18.94 1.51 9.10
CA ASN A 243 -20.41 1.39 9.08
C ASN A 243 -21.03 1.40 10.48
N ALA A 244 -20.29 1.79 11.51
CA ALA A 244 -20.79 1.83 12.87
C ALA A 244 -21.21 3.24 13.32
N MET A 245 -20.61 4.28 12.73
CA MET A 245 -20.86 5.67 13.10
C MET A 245 -21.76 6.41 12.08
N VAL A 246 -22.10 5.77 10.98
CA VAL A 246 -22.98 6.28 9.93
C VAL A 246 -24.03 5.22 9.57
N ASP A 247 -25.15 5.62 8.96
CA ASP A 247 -26.16 4.67 8.50
C ASP A 247 -25.63 3.79 7.32
N ASP A 248 -26.30 2.66 7.06
CA ASP A 248 -25.88 1.67 6.09
C ASP A 248 -25.81 2.22 4.66
N ASP A 249 -26.71 3.13 4.27
CA ASP A 249 -26.76 3.71 2.93
C ASP A 249 -25.62 4.73 2.74
N GLN A 250 -25.31 5.52 3.78
CA GLN A 250 -24.15 6.41 3.80
C GLN A 250 -22.82 5.65 3.79
N ALA A 251 -22.69 4.59 4.59
CA ALA A 251 -21.52 3.72 4.58
C ALA A 251 -21.31 3.10 3.18
N ARG A 252 -22.41 2.72 2.53
CA ARG A 252 -22.38 2.19 1.16
C ARG A 252 -21.92 3.24 0.15
N GLN A 253 -22.42 4.47 0.25
CA GLN A 253 -22.01 5.57 -0.61
C GLN A 253 -20.51 5.85 -0.43
N ILE A 254 -20.01 5.96 0.81
CA ILE A 254 -18.58 6.18 1.10
C ILE A 254 -17.73 5.11 0.44
N TYR A 255 -18.12 3.83 0.57
CA TYR A 255 -17.39 2.73 -0.05
C TYR A 255 -17.35 2.84 -1.59
N LEU A 256 -18.48 3.11 -2.23
CA LEU A 256 -18.54 3.21 -3.70
C LEU A 256 -17.80 4.44 -4.22
N ASP A 257 -17.92 5.58 -3.55
CA ASP A 257 -17.16 6.79 -3.89
C ASP A 257 -15.65 6.54 -3.80
N ASP A 258 -15.22 5.83 -2.77
CA ASP A 258 -13.83 5.47 -2.57
C ASP A 258 -13.31 4.56 -3.72
N VAL A 259 -14.05 3.51 -4.06
CA VAL A 259 -13.67 2.58 -5.14
C VAL A 259 -13.60 3.28 -6.50
N VAL A 260 -14.55 4.17 -6.81
CA VAL A 260 -14.53 4.96 -8.05
C VAL A 260 -13.29 5.86 -8.11
N ASN A 261 -13.03 6.59 -7.03
CA ASN A 261 -11.91 7.54 -7.01
C ASN A 261 -10.56 6.84 -7.09
N ILE A 262 -10.36 5.76 -6.30
CA ILE A 262 -9.08 5.04 -6.35
C ILE A 262 -8.85 4.36 -7.69
N THR A 263 -9.90 3.85 -8.35
CA THR A 263 -9.80 3.28 -9.69
C THR A 263 -9.37 4.35 -10.71
N GLY A 264 -9.97 5.54 -10.65
CA GLY A 264 -9.60 6.66 -11.50
C GLY A 264 -8.16 7.13 -11.29
N GLN A 265 -7.74 7.31 -10.04
CA GLN A 265 -6.39 7.77 -9.70
C GLN A 265 -5.32 6.71 -10.04
N THR A 266 -5.54 5.46 -9.63
CA THR A 266 -4.55 4.40 -9.78
C THR A 266 -4.29 4.02 -11.23
N PHE A 267 -5.34 3.81 -12.01
CA PHE A 267 -5.21 3.26 -13.36
C PHE A 267 -5.30 4.30 -14.48
N LEU A 268 -5.99 5.41 -14.26
CA LEU A 268 -6.28 6.40 -15.30
C LEU A 268 -5.59 7.75 -15.05
N SER A 269 -4.95 7.96 -13.90
CA SER A 269 -4.41 9.26 -13.48
C SER A 269 -5.47 10.38 -13.60
N GLN A 270 -6.69 10.10 -13.14
CA GLN A 270 -7.81 11.04 -13.16
C GLN A 270 -8.41 11.24 -11.77
N THR A 271 -8.62 12.50 -11.39
CA THR A 271 -9.31 12.87 -10.15
C THR A 271 -10.79 12.97 -10.39
N LEU A 272 -11.54 11.90 -10.08
CA LEU A 272 -12.99 11.83 -10.35
C LEU A 272 -13.86 12.43 -9.25
N ARG A 273 -13.30 12.69 -8.07
CA ARG A 273 -14.06 13.07 -6.86
C ARG A 273 -14.93 14.32 -7.03
N CYS A 274 -14.45 15.32 -7.79
CA CYS A 274 -15.23 16.53 -8.07
C CYS A 274 -16.50 16.23 -8.86
N CYS A 275 -16.47 15.21 -9.74
CA CYS A 275 -17.57 14.82 -10.60
C CYS A 275 -18.74 14.15 -9.87
N LYS A 276 -18.58 13.85 -8.57
CA LYS A 276 -19.68 13.39 -7.70
C LYS A 276 -20.77 14.46 -7.56
N CYS A 277 -20.40 15.74 -7.48
CA CYS A 277 -21.34 16.82 -7.18
C CYS A 277 -21.70 17.69 -8.41
N HIS A 278 -20.77 17.85 -9.35
CA HIS A 278 -20.93 18.68 -10.54
C HIS A 278 -20.00 18.21 -11.67
N ASP A 279 -20.26 18.59 -12.90
CA ASP A 279 -19.39 18.32 -14.05
C ASP A 279 -17.97 18.86 -13.79
N HIS A 280 -16.92 18.15 -14.24
CA HIS A 280 -15.54 18.55 -13.97
C HIS A 280 -15.25 19.95 -14.48
N LYS A 281 -14.62 20.77 -13.63
CA LYS A 281 -14.43 22.20 -13.93
C LYS A 281 -13.49 22.44 -15.11
N PHE A 282 -12.52 21.57 -15.34
CA PHE A 282 -11.43 21.79 -16.31
C PHE A 282 -11.35 20.71 -17.38
N ASP A 283 -11.72 19.48 -17.07
CA ASP A 283 -11.53 18.31 -17.92
C ASP A 283 -12.85 17.83 -18.53
N PRO A 284 -12.85 17.10 -19.67
CA PRO A 284 -14.05 16.63 -20.35
C PRO A 284 -14.68 15.41 -19.65
N ILE A 285 -14.95 15.53 -18.35
CA ILE A 285 -15.52 14.46 -17.51
C ILE A 285 -16.84 14.94 -16.89
N PRO A 286 -18.00 14.58 -17.47
CA PRO A 286 -19.28 14.93 -16.91
C PRO A 286 -19.61 14.13 -15.66
N THR A 287 -20.44 14.67 -14.79
CA THR A 287 -21.02 13.97 -13.61
C THR A 287 -21.65 12.63 -14.01
N ARG A 288 -22.27 12.55 -15.20
CA ARG A 288 -22.86 11.33 -15.74
C ARG A 288 -21.82 10.19 -15.87
N ASP A 289 -20.60 10.48 -16.28
CA ASP A 289 -19.53 9.48 -16.42
C ASP A 289 -19.07 8.97 -15.05
N TYR A 290 -18.98 9.87 -14.04
CA TYR A 290 -18.71 9.46 -12.67
C TYR A 290 -19.75 8.45 -12.17
N TYR A 291 -21.03 8.77 -12.33
CA TYR A 291 -22.11 7.86 -11.93
C TYR A 291 -22.23 6.64 -12.83
N GLY A 292 -21.72 6.68 -14.06
CA GLY A 292 -21.57 5.51 -14.93
C GLY A 292 -20.58 4.49 -14.34
N ILE A 293 -19.40 4.96 -13.89
CA ILE A 293 -18.42 4.11 -13.21
C ILE A 293 -18.94 3.68 -11.82
N TYR A 294 -19.61 4.57 -11.09
CA TYR A 294 -20.29 4.24 -9.84
C TYR A 294 -21.32 3.11 -10.04
N ALA A 295 -22.13 3.17 -11.12
CA ALA A 295 -23.09 2.14 -11.48
C ALA A 295 -22.42 0.80 -11.85
N ALA A 296 -21.21 0.83 -12.43
CA ALA A 296 -20.43 -0.39 -12.67
C ALA A 296 -20.03 -1.08 -11.38
N PHE A 297 -19.78 -0.33 -10.29
CA PHE A 297 -19.49 -0.86 -8.96
C PHE A 297 -20.73 -1.02 -8.05
N ALA A 298 -21.90 -0.52 -8.42
CA ALA A 298 -23.10 -0.54 -7.58
C ALA A 298 -23.55 -1.95 -7.16
N THR A 299 -23.18 -2.97 -7.91
CA THR A 299 -23.45 -4.38 -7.58
C THR A 299 -22.34 -5.05 -6.76
N THR A 300 -21.26 -4.34 -6.43
CA THR A 300 -20.08 -4.87 -5.74
C THR A 300 -20.26 -4.76 -4.23
N PHE A 301 -20.13 -5.86 -3.50
CA PHE A 301 -20.22 -5.89 -2.04
C PHE A 301 -18.95 -6.49 -1.44
N PRO A 302 -18.39 -5.83 -0.39
CA PRO A 302 -17.23 -6.36 0.34
C PRO A 302 -17.60 -7.62 1.13
N VAL A 303 -16.70 -8.60 1.14
CA VAL A 303 -16.90 -9.87 1.84
C VAL A 303 -15.58 -10.55 2.19
N GLU A 304 -15.59 -11.36 3.23
CA GLU A 304 -14.58 -12.37 3.53
C GLU A 304 -15.06 -13.73 3.05
N ARG A 305 -14.30 -14.34 2.15
CA ARG A 305 -14.69 -15.59 1.48
C ARG A 305 -13.75 -16.72 1.85
N PRO A 306 -14.28 -17.96 2.02
CA PRO A 306 -13.41 -19.12 2.11
C PRO A 306 -12.68 -19.34 0.78
N ALA A 307 -11.36 -19.45 0.83
CA ALA A 307 -10.51 -19.80 -0.30
C ALA A 307 -9.23 -20.46 0.22
N PRO A 308 -8.77 -21.59 -0.35
CA PRO A 308 -7.61 -22.29 0.14
C PRO A 308 -6.38 -21.40 0.17
N PHE A 309 -5.46 -21.64 1.10
CA PHE A 309 -4.13 -21.10 1.02
C PHE A 309 -3.44 -21.66 -0.22
N LEU A 310 -2.71 -20.81 -0.94
CA LEU A 310 -1.97 -21.24 -2.13
C LEU A 310 -0.70 -21.97 -1.71
N SER A 311 -0.22 -22.89 -2.54
CA SER A 311 0.95 -23.73 -2.23
C SER A 311 2.23 -22.92 -1.95
N PHE A 312 2.32 -21.74 -2.53
CA PHE A 312 3.44 -20.81 -2.41
C PHE A 312 3.21 -19.69 -1.36
N GLU A 313 2.06 -19.66 -0.67
CA GLU A 313 1.85 -18.73 0.46
C GLU A 313 2.52 -19.30 1.71
N SER A 314 3.46 -18.52 2.29
CA SER A 314 4.14 -18.91 3.52
C SER A 314 3.17 -18.97 4.69
N ARG A 315 3.16 -20.09 5.40
CA ARG A 315 2.43 -20.30 6.65
C ARG A 315 3.36 -20.45 7.85
N ASP A 316 4.60 -20.05 7.66
CA ASP A 316 5.57 -19.99 8.75
C ASP A 316 5.02 -19.14 9.88
N ARG A 317 5.24 -19.52 11.10
CA ARG A 317 4.74 -18.90 12.33
C ARG A 317 3.23 -19.01 12.57
N PHE A 318 2.45 -19.71 11.72
CA PHE A 318 1.02 -19.90 11.99
C PHE A 318 0.79 -20.54 13.34
N ASP A 319 1.50 -21.63 13.65
CA ASP A 319 1.30 -22.38 14.89
C ASP A 319 1.67 -21.55 16.12
N SER A 320 2.82 -20.87 16.14
CA SER A 320 3.28 -20.08 17.28
C SER A 320 2.39 -18.85 17.52
N GLU A 321 2.08 -18.09 16.48
CA GLU A 321 1.22 -16.90 16.61
C GLU A 321 -0.24 -17.25 16.92
N LYS A 322 -0.72 -18.40 16.42
CA LYS A 322 -2.08 -18.89 16.70
C LYS A 322 -2.25 -19.24 18.16
N VAL A 323 -1.28 -19.95 18.77
CA VAL A 323 -1.30 -20.29 20.20
C VAL A 323 -1.46 -19.02 21.04
N PHE A 324 -0.65 -17.99 20.78
CA PHE A 324 -0.77 -16.70 21.48
C PHE A 324 -2.17 -16.08 21.38
N VAL A 325 -2.74 -16.07 20.16
CA VAL A 325 -4.09 -15.51 19.94
C VAL A 325 -5.17 -16.34 20.64
N GLU A 326 -5.06 -17.66 20.65
CA GLU A 326 -5.99 -18.57 21.35
C GLU A 326 -5.90 -18.40 22.87
N GLU A 327 -4.71 -18.20 23.42
CA GLU A 327 -4.51 -17.92 24.86
C GLU A 327 -5.18 -16.61 25.26
N MET A 328 -4.98 -15.54 24.51
CA MET A 328 -5.61 -14.25 24.76
C MET A 328 -7.14 -14.29 24.61
N LEU A 329 -7.63 -15.01 23.63
CA LEU A 329 -9.07 -15.23 23.45
C LEU A 329 -9.67 -16.03 24.60
N THR A 330 -8.97 -17.06 25.06
CA THR A 330 -9.39 -17.88 26.22
C THR A 330 -9.40 -17.04 27.50
N PHE A 331 -8.40 -16.21 27.71
CA PHE A 331 -8.35 -15.26 28.82
C PHE A 331 -9.57 -14.31 28.79
N ALA A 332 -9.80 -13.65 27.64
CA ALA A 332 -10.93 -12.72 27.49
C ALA A 332 -12.29 -13.39 27.75
N ARG A 333 -12.50 -14.61 27.24
CA ARG A 333 -13.72 -15.40 27.45
C ARG A 333 -13.90 -15.84 28.90
N THR A 334 -12.83 -16.25 29.54
CA THR A 334 -12.86 -16.69 30.94
C THR A 334 -13.24 -15.54 31.88
N GLU A 335 -12.58 -14.38 31.73
CA GLU A 335 -12.87 -13.21 32.54
C GLU A 335 -14.28 -12.66 32.26
N LYS A 336 -14.69 -12.59 31.00
CA LYS A 336 -16.07 -12.23 30.63
C LYS A 336 -17.08 -13.17 31.28
N LYS A 337 -16.85 -14.49 31.25
CA LYS A 337 -17.76 -15.49 31.80
C LYS A 337 -17.97 -15.29 33.31
N LYS A 338 -16.93 -14.99 34.09
CA LYS A 338 -17.06 -14.71 35.54
C LYS A 338 -18.06 -13.58 35.80
N LEU A 339 -17.95 -12.49 35.05
CA LEU A 339 -18.83 -11.31 35.18
C LEU A 339 -20.27 -11.60 34.71
N VAL A 340 -20.42 -12.35 33.61
CA VAL A 340 -21.72 -12.75 33.10
C VAL A 340 -22.42 -13.71 34.09
N ASP A 341 -21.71 -14.69 34.64
CA ASP A 341 -22.27 -15.64 35.63
C ASP A 341 -22.73 -14.91 36.90
N LYS A 342 -21.94 -13.94 37.40
CA LYS A 342 -22.31 -13.07 38.53
C LYS A 342 -23.59 -12.29 38.24
N ARG A 343 -23.66 -11.66 37.07
CA ARG A 343 -24.82 -10.89 36.62
C ARG A 343 -26.08 -11.78 36.50
N GLU A 344 -25.96 -12.99 35.93
CA GLU A 344 -27.08 -13.92 35.79
C GLU A 344 -27.55 -14.48 37.12
N ALA A 345 -26.62 -14.68 38.07
CA ALA A 345 -27.01 -15.05 39.45
C ALA A 345 -27.85 -13.93 40.11
N ALA A 346 -27.40 -12.67 40.02
CA ALA A 346 -28.15 -11.53 40.53
C ALA A 346 -29.47 -11.34 39.78
N ALA A 347 -29.52 -11.61 38.47
CA ALA A 347 -30.79 -11.58 37.74
C ALA A 347 -31.80 -12.62 38.23
N ARG A 348 -31.35 -13.84 38.59
CA ARG A 348 -32.25 -14.86 39.18
C ARG A 348 -32.86 -14.41 40.49
N VAL A 349 -32.07 -13.78 41.38
CA VAL A 349 -32.52 -13.19 42.62
C VAL A 349 -33.56 -12.11 42.36
N TRP A 350 -33.29 -11.19 41.43
CA TRP A 350 -34.22 -10.12 41.06
C TRP A 350 -35.58 -10.66 40.57
N TYR A 351 -35.59 -11.70 39.70
CA TYR A 351 -36.82 -12.31 39.21
C TYR A 351 -37.63 -13.01 40.35
N ALA A 352 -36.92 -13.62 41.30
CA ALA A 352 -37.57 -14.20 42.47
C ALA A 352 -38.20 -13.15 43.38
N GLU A 353 -37.51 -12.03 43.61
CA GLU A 353 -38.01 -10.91 44.40
C GLU A 353 -39.24 -10.18 43.79
N HIS A 354 -39.43 -10.31 42.44
CA HIS A 354 -40.54 -9.69 41.72
C HIS A 354 -41.63 -10.69 41.32
N ASP A 355 -41.58 -11.93 41.83
CA ASP A 355 -42.55 -13.01 41.50
C ASP A 355 -42.69 -13.28 39.99
N LEU A 356 -41.57 -13.12 39.22
CA LEU A 356 -41.54 -13.33 37.79
C LEU A 356 -40.71 -14.58 37.41
N PRO A 357 -41.10 -15.29 36.34
CA PRO A 357 -40.33 -16.43 35.87
C PRO A 357 -38.98 -15.98 35.26
N TYR A 358 -37.90 -16.65 35.68
CA TYR A 358 -36.57 -16.32 35.16
C TYR A 358 -36.47 -16.45 33.63
N LYS A 359 -35.92 -15.46 33.00
CA LYS A 359 -35.56 -15.44 31.56
C LYS A 359 -34.07 -15.15 31.41
N ALA A 360 -33.40 -15.92 30.57
CA ALA A 360 -32.02 -15.64 30.18
C ALA A 360 -31.86 -14.29 29.40
N GLU A 361 -30.69 -13.67 29.42
CA GLU A 361 -30.44 -12.34 28.84
C GLU A 361 -30.98 -12.19 27.40
N ASN A 362 -30.70 -13.15 26.53
CA ASN A 362 -31.13 -13.11 25.13
C ASN A 362 -32.67 -13.16 24.96
N LYS A 363 -33.40 -13.71 25.93
CA LYS A 363 -34.87 -13.80 25.92
C LYS A 363 -35.54 -12.60 26.57
N ARG A 364 -34.90 -11.99 27.60
CA ARG A 364 -35.48 -10.87 28.35
C ARG A 364 -35.21 -9.49 27.70
N ARG A 365 -34.32 -9.44 26.68
CA ARG A 365 -33.88 -8.19 26.09
C ARG A 365 -35.05 -7.33 25.54
N ALA A 366 -36.06 -7.95 24.98
CA ALA A 366 -37.23 -7.30 24.41
C ALA A 366 -38.36 -7.06 25.41
N ASP A 367 -38.25 -7.56 26.66
CA ASP A 367 -39.31 -7.38 27.67
C ASP A 367 -39.37 -5.90 28.12
N PRO A 368 -40.51 -5.42 28.60
CA PRO A 368 -40.66 -4.11 29.25
C PRO A 368 -39.70 -3.95 30.43
N ASP A 369 -39.28 -2.70 30.72
CA ASP A 369 -38.27 -2.42 31.74
C ASP A 369 -38.70 -2.81 33.18
N ASP A 370 -39.99 -2.84 33.45
CA ASP A 370 -40.58 -3.28 34.70
C ASP A 370 -40.67 -4.83 34.85
N GLN A 371 -40.45 -5.58 33.77
CA GLN A 371 -40.47 -7.06 33.74
C GLN A 371 -39.10 -7.68 33.55
N LYS A 372 -38.03 -6.88 33.58
CA LYS A 372 -36.64 -7.35 33.47
C LYS A 372 -35.72 -6.64 34.44
N PRO A 373 -34.69 -7.35 34.96
CA PRO A 373 -33.68 -6.72 35.80
C PRO A 373 -32.90 -5.62 35.05
N PRO A 374 -32.36 -4.64 35.78
CA PRO A 374 -31.41 -3.65 35.21
C PRO A 374 -30.31 -4.36 34.44
N ARG A 375 -29.80 -3.67 33.37
CA ARG A 375 -28.80 -4.24 32.42
C ARG A 375 -27.55 -4.83 33.10
N HIS A 376 -27.10 -4.20 34.18
CA HIS A 376 -25.90 -4.60 34.93
C HIS A 376 -26.22 -5.04 36.37
N VAL A 377 -27.38 -5.68 36.57
CA VAL A 377 -27.81 -6.16 37.89
C VAL A 377 -26.71 -6.97 38.56
N GLY A 378 -26.40 -6.64 39.83
CA GLY A 378 -25.37 -7.34 40.61
C GLY A 378 -23.91 -7.01 40.27
N LEU A 379 -23.67 -6.13 39.29
CA LEU A 379 -22.32 -5.63 38.97
C LEU A 379 -22.17 -4.18 39.48
N ASP A 380 -21.02 -3.87 40.05
CA ASP A 380 -20.64 -2.49 40.32
C ASP A 380 -20.14 -1.79 39.03
N HIS A 381 -19.73 -0.51 39.13
CA HIS A 381 -19.29 0.26 37.98
C HIS A 381 -17.99 -0.26 37.38
N VAL A 382 -17.07 -0.80 38.20
CA VAL A 382 -15.81 -1.39 37.74
C VAL A 382 -16.08 -2.67 36.94
N GLU A 383 -16.89 -3.55 37.53
CA GLU A 383 -17.27 -4.82 36.91
C GLU A 383 -18.08 -4.63 35.62
N SER A 384 -18.96 -3.62 35.58
CA SER A 384 -19.71 -3.25 34.39
C SER A 384 -18.79 -2.75 33.28
N GLY A 385 -17.83 -1.89 33.61
CA GLY A 385 -16.78 -1.41 32.73
C GLY A 385 -15.89 -2.55 32.22
N MET A 386 -15.46 -3.44 33.12
CA MET A 386 -14.67 -4.62 32.77
C MET A 386 -15.40 -5.60 31.86
N LEU A 387 -16.71 -5.81 32.07
CA LEU A 387 -17.51 -6.65 31.18
C LEU A 387 -17.47 -6.12 29.72
N LYS A 388 -17.57 -4.80 29.55
CA LYS A 388 -17.47 -4.15 28.23
C LYS A 388 -16.08 -4.35 27.62
N VAL A 389 -15.01 -4.16 28.39
CA VAL A 389 -13.63 -4.41 27.95
C VAL A 389 -13.47 -5.86 27.47
N ARG A 390 -13.89 -6.85 28.27
CA ARG A 390 -13.74 -8.27 27.91
C ARG A 390 -14.59 -8.72 26.73
N VAL A 391 -15.76 -8.11 26.53
CA VAL A 391 -16.57 -8.32 25.30
C VAL A 391 -15.82 -7.78 24.08
N GLN A 392 -15.20 -6.63 24.19
CA GLN A 392 -14.41 -6.03 23.12
C GLN A 392 -13.15 -6.84 22.81
N ASP A 393 -12.42 -7.25 23.84
CA ASP A 393 -11.23 -8.12 23.71
C ASP A 393 -11.59 -9.43 22.97
N GLU A 394 -12.69 -10.10 23.37
CA GLU A 394 -13.14 -11.31 22.69
C GLU A 394 -13.33 -11.07 21.18
N TRP A 395 -13.98 -9.97 20.78
CA TRP A 395 -14.19 -9.69 19.36
C TRP A 395 -12.88 -9.41 18.61
N ILE A 396 -11.94 -8.70 19.23
CA ILE A 396 -10.64 -8.41 18.63
C ILE A 396 -9.84 -9.69 18.46
N TRP A 397 -9.79 -10.54 19.49
CA TRP A 397 -9.03 -11.79 19.44
C TRP A 397 -9.68 -12.83 18.51
N GLU A 398 -11.02 -12.94 18.47
CA GLU A 398 -11.70 -13.73 17.43
C GLU A 398 -11.34 -13.26 16.03
N ARG A 399 -11.25 -11.95 15.82
CA ARG A 399 -10.87 -11.37 14.55
C ARG A 399 -9.43 -11.70 14.17
N ARG A 400 -8.52 -11.62 15.12
CA ARG A 400 -7.11 -12.00 14.93
C ARG A 400 -6.95 -13.50 14.67
N LEU A 401 -7.77 -14.36 15.29
CA LEU A 401 -7.75 -15.80 15.05
C LEU A 401 -8.12 -16.16 13.60
N GLU A 402 -8.99 -15.38 12.95
CA GLU A 402 -9.35 -15.58 11.54
C GLU A 402 -8.16 -15.41 10.57
N ARG A 403 -7.05 -14.82 11.01
CA ARG A 403 -5.79 -14.72 10.24
C ARG A 403 -5.24 -16.09 9.82
N PHE A 404 -5.51 -17.12 10.60
CA PHE A 404 -5.04 -18.51 10.40
C PHE A 404 -6.06 -19.38 9.67
N GLU A 405 -7.22 -18.82 9.30
CA GLU A 405 -8.23 -19.54 8.52
C GLU A 405 -8.05 -19.29 7.01
N PRO A 406 -8.41 -20.25 6.15
CA PRO A 406 -8.31 -20.11 4.70
C PRO A 406 -9.38 -19.14 4.15
N LEU A 407 -9.22 -17.86 4.47
CA LEU A 407 -10.11 -16.77 4.06
C LEU A 407 -9.36 -15.76 3.17
N VAL A 408 -10.09 -15.06 2.33
CA VAL A 408 -9.62 -13.92 1.53
C VAL A 408 -10.49 -12.69 1.74
N GLN A 409 -9.85 -11.53 1.80
CA GLN A 409 -10.52 -10.25 1.68
C GLN A 409 -10.86 -10.04 0.20
N SER A 410 -12.14 -10.06 -0.14
CA SER A 410 -12.60 -10.04 -1.52
C SER A 410 -13.93 -9.27 -1.63
N VAL A 411 -14.52 -9.33 -2.78
CA VAL A 411 -15.84 -8.80 -3.09
C VAL A 411 -16.69 -9.86 -3.82
N PHE A 412 -17.96 -9.56 -4.02
CA PHE A 412 -18.84 -10.34 -4.90
C PHE A 412 -19.86 -9.42 -5.58
N SER A 413 -20.41 -9.86 -6.70
CA SER A 413 -21.49 -9.17 -7.39
C SER A 413 -22.84 -9.70 -6.94
N ALA A 414 -23.73 -8.81 -6.47
CA ALA A 414 -25.10 -9.14 -6.11
C ALA A 414 -26.04 -7.95 -6.38
N ARG A 415 -27.35 -8.22 -6.45
CA ARG A 415 -28.36 -7.20 -6.60
C ARG A 415 -28.55 -6.39 -5.32
N ASP A 416 -28.66 -7.10 -4.23
CA ASP A 416 -28.85 -6.53 -2.90
C ASP A 416 -28.13 -7.36 -1.83
N MET A 417 -27.91 -6.78 -0.70
CA MET A 417 -27.39 -7.44 0.49
C MET A 417 -28.27 -7.05 1.68
N PRO A 418 -28.70 -8.02 2.51
CA PRO A 418 -29.46 -7.66 3.72
C PRO A 418 -28.67 -6.66 4.57
N LYS A 419 -29.23 -5.49 4.85
CA LYS A 419 -28.58 -4.37 5.59
C LYS A 419 -27.93 -4.84 6.91
N LYS A 420 -28.55 -5.76 7.63
CA LYS A 420 -28.05 -6.32 8.91
C LYS A 420 -26.82 -7.25 8.78
N THR A 421 -26.35 -7.56 7.57
CA THR A 421 -25.18 -8.45 7.37
C THR A 421 -23.86 -7.70 7.24
N GLN A 422 -23.89 -6.40 7.04
CA GLN A 422 -22.70 -5.55 7.00
C GLN A 422 -22.34 -5.11 8.41
N ASN A 423 -21.43 -5.83 9.04
CA ASN A 423 -20.86 -5.46 10.32
C ASN A 423 -19.35 -5.25 10.15
N ALA A 424 -18.85 -4.08 10.52
CA ALA A 424 -17.42 -3.76 10.44
C ALA A 424 -16.54 -4.73 11.24
N ARG A 425 -17.09 -5.31 12.31
CA ARG A 425 -16.41 -6.28 13.17
C ARG A 425 -16.20 -7.63 12.50
N LYS A 426 -17.19 -8.05 11.68
CA LYS A 426 -17.19 -9.37 11.02
C LYS A 426 -17.96 -9.24 9.71
N LEU A 427 -17.23 -9.04 8.63
CA LEU A 427 -17.80 -9.15 7.30
C LEU A 427 -18.15 -10.61 7.08
N ARG A 428 -19.44 -10.91 7.17
CA ARG A 428 -19.90 -12.30 7.16
C ARG A 428 -19.42 -13.03 5.92
N ARG A 429 -18.98 -14.25 6.14
CA ARG A 429 -18.75 -15.25 5.12
C ARG A 429 -19.98 -15.31 4.20
N PHE A 430 -19.71 -15.45 2.94
CA PHE A 430 -20.71 -15.59 1.88
C PHE A 430 -21.72 -16.70 2.21
N THR A 431 -22.97 -16.38 2.53
CA THR A 431 -23.98 -17.37 2.86
C THR A 431 -25.03 -17.55 1.77
N VAL A 432 -25.71 -16.52 1.37
CA VAL A 432 -26.69 -16.54 0.26
C VAL A 432 -26.89 -15.13 -0.24
N PHE A 433 -26.55 -14.87 -1.48
CA PHE A 433 -26.78 -13.58 -2.12
C PHE A 433 -27.60 -13.80 -3.39
N ARG A 434 -28.52 -12.87 -3.66
CA ARG A 434 -29.28 -12.91 -4.90
C ARG A 434 -28.44 -12.28 -5.99
N ASP A 435 -27.97 -13.09 -6.90
CA ASP A 435 -27.30 -12.72 -8.15
C ASP A 435 -28.20 -12.92 -9.38
N ASP A 436 -29.43 -13.37 -9.15
CA ASP A 436 -30.43 -13.69 -10.15
C ASP A 436 -31.23 -12.44 -10.52
N GLY A 437 -30.98 -11.96 -11.70
CA GLY A 437 -31.84 -11.12 -12.54
C GLY A 437 -32.42 -9.84 -11.91
N GLY A 438 -32.15 -8.74 -12.51
CA GLY A 438 -32.68 -7.41 -12.24
C GLY A 438 -31.58 -6.36 -12.17
N THR A 439 -31.83 -5.26 -12.81
CA THR A 439 -30.93 -4.10 -12.81
C THR A 439 -30.96 -3.44 -11.43
N VAL A 440 -29.77 -3.12 -10.88
CA VAL A 440 -29.66 -2.16 -9.76
C VAL A 440 -29.74 -0.77 -10.35
N ASP A 441 -30.86 -0.08 -10.09
CA ASP A 441 -31.02 1.31 -10.51
C ASP A 441 -30.00 2.21 -9.79
N THR A 442 -29.24 2.95 -10.56
CA THR A 442 -28.32 3.98 -10.05
C THR A 442 -28.77 5.33 -10.60
N CYS A 443 -28.74 6.36 -9.77
CA CYS A 443 -29.12 7.72 -10.13
C CYS A 443 -27.93 8.65 -9.95
N ILE A 444 -27.91 9.73 -10.72
CA ILE A 444 -27.07 10.89 -10.44
C ILE A 444 -27.59 11.52 -9.13
N LEU A 445 -26.73 11.71 -8.16
CA LEU A 445 -27.09 12.37 -6.90
C LEU A 445 -26.80 13.86 -7.02
N THR A 446 -27.82 14.69 -6.95
CA THR A 446 -27.66 16.15 -7.03
C THR A 446 -26.82 16.66 -5.86
N GLY A 447 -25.72 17.35 -6.16
CA GLY A 447 -24.75 17.76 -5.15
C GLY A 447 -24.09 16.61 -4.37
N GLY A 448 -24.20 15.36 -4.87
CA GLY A 448 -23.67 14.16 -4.21
C GLY A 448 -24.51 13.65 -3.04
N SER A 449 -25.72 14.17 -2.80
CA SER A 449 -26.58 13.80 -1.66
C SER A 449 -27.46 12.60 -1.97
N LEU A 450 -27.50 11.61 -1.07
CA LEU A 450 -28.41 10.46 -1.13
C LEU A 450 -29.91 10.87 -1.10
N GLU A 451 -30.20 11.99 -0.48
CA GLU A 451 -31.58 12.52 -0.36
C GLU A 451 -32.08 13.24 -1.63
N ALA A 452 -31.18 13.47 -2.60
CA ALA A 452 -31.49 14.18 -3.84
C ALA A 452 -31.20 13.34 -5.10
N PRO A 453 -31.88 12.17 -5.27
CA PRO A 453 -31.73 11.34 -6.45
C PRO A 453 -32.29 12.04 -7.70
N GLY A 454 -31.48 12.15 -8.75
CA GLY A 454 -31.81 12.73 -10.04
C GLY A 454 -32.04 11.69 -11.13
N ALA A 455 -31.55 11.96 -12.33
CA ALA A 455 -31.72 11.08 -13.49
C ALA A 455 -31.05 9.70 -13.30
N LYS A 456 -31.71 8.64 -13.78
CA LYS A 456 -31.13 7.29 -13.82
C LYS A 456 -29.93 7.27 -14.76
N VAL A 457 -28.91 6.50 -14.40
CA VAL A 457 -27.70 6.30 -15.17
C VAL A 457 -27.39 4.80 -15.32
N SER A 458 -27.00 4.43 -16.52
CA SER A 458 -26.52 3.07 -16.79
C SER A 458 -25.03 2.92 -16.45
N PRO A 459 -24.54 1.69 -16.15
CA PRO A 459 -23.11 1.47 -16.02
C PRO A 459 -22.36 1.98 -17.26
N GLY A 460 -21.21 2.63 -17.03
CA GLY A 460 -20.47 3.28 -18.11
C GLY A 460 -19.02 3.57 -17.73
N VAL A 461 -18.29 4.18 -18.67
CA VAL A 461 -16.89 4.58 -18.54
C VAL A 461 -16.75 6.05 -18.92
N LEU A 462 -15.52 6.59 -18.90
CA LEU A 462 -15.26 7.97 -19.34
C LEU A 462 -15.59 8.11 -20.83
N SER A 463 -16.64 8.84 -21.15
CA SER A 463 -17.14 9.03 -22.51
C SER A 463 -16.21 9.88 -23.39
N ALA A 464 -15.29 10.63 -22.77
CA ALA A 464 -14.22 11.34 -23.46
C ALA A 464 -13.25 10.40 -24.19
N ILE A 465 -13.23 9.10 -23.84
CA ILE A 465 -12.39 8.07 -24.45
C ILE A 465 -13.29 7.04 -25.13
N SER A 466 -13.49 7.20 -26.44
CA SER A 466 -14.27 6.26 -27.23
C SER A 466 -13.37 5.16 -27.80
N LEU A 467 -13.49 3.95 -27.28
CA LEU A 467 -12.85 2.76 -27.82
C LEU A 467 -13.80 2.04 -28.80
N LYS A 468 -13.29 1.66 -29.96
CA LYS A 468 -14.10 1.07 -31.06
C LYS A 468 -14.70 -0.31 -30.72
N ALA A 469 -14.28 -0.98 -29.67
CA ALA A 469 -14.51 -2.41 -29.45
C ALA A 469 -15.66 -2.76 -28.50
N GLN A 470 -16.43 -1.81 -27.96
CA GLN A 470 -17.23 -2.13 -26.77
C GLN A 470 -18.74 -2.25 -26.91
N SER A 471 -19.37 -1.98 -28.03
CA SER A 471 -20.81 -2.28 -28.13
C SER A 471 -21.49 -1.94 -29.46
N GLU A 472 -22.64 -2.58 -29.73
CA GLU A 472 -23.69 -2.16 -30.66
C GLU A 472 -24.44 -0.87 -30.22
N GLY A 473 -23.89 -0.10 -29.24
CA GLY A 473 -24.43 1.12 -28.63
C GLY A 473 -23.40 2.24 -28.50
N PRO A 474 -23.73 3.30 -27.79
CA PRO A 474 -22.76 4.36 -27.47
C PRO A 474 -21.55 3.76 -26.76
N GLY A 475 -20.36 3.92 -27.32
CA GLY A 475 -19.10 3.25 -26.91
C GLY A 475 -18.62 3.50 -25.47
N HIS A 476 -19.40 4.20 -24.64
CA HIS A 476 -19.12 4.45 -23.22
C HIS A 476 -20.05 3.67 -22.26
N LEU A 477 -21.02 2.87 -22.76
CA LEU A 477 -21.92 2.10 -21.90
C LEU A 477 -21.40 0.68 -21.67
N LEU A 478 -21.61 0.18 -20.46
CA LEU A 478 -21.27 -1.16 -20.00
C LEU A 478 -22.53 -2.02 -19.84
N PRO A 479 -22.40 -3.37 -19.73
CA PRO A 479 -23.52 -4.25 -19.45
C PRO A 479 -24.32 -3.84 -18.21
N THR A 480 -25.63 -4.04 -18.25
CA THR A 480 -26.54 -3.71 -17.13
C THR A 480 -26.80 -4.87 -16.19
N ASP A 481 -26.36 -6.09 -16.53
CA ASP A 481 -26.51 -7.27 -15.69
C ASP A 481 -25.78 -7.11 -14.34
N VAL A 482 -26.21 -7.83 -13.32
CA VAL A 482 -25.62 -7.78 -11.99
C VAL A 482 -24.14 -8.17 -12.01
N SER A 483 -23.79 -9.23 -12.73
CA SER A 483 -22.40 -9.69 -12.93
C SER A 483 -21.90 -9.29 -14.30
N GLY A 484 -20.58 -9.09 -14.45
CA GLY A 484 -19.92 -8.76 -15.71
C GLY A 484 -19.68 -7.26 -15.93
N ARG A 485 -20.29 -6.38 -15.12
CA ARG A 485 -20.03 -4.92 -15.19
C ARG A 485 -18.57 -4.61 -14.94
N ARG A 486 -17.98 -5.19 -13.88
CA ARG A 486 -16.58 -4.97 -13.51
C ARG A 486 -15.61 -5.62 -14.49
N VAL A 487 -15.96 -6.79 -15.05
CA VAL A 487 -15.16 -7.39 -16.14
C VAL A 487 -15.11 -6.47 -17.36
N ALA A 488 -16.25 -5.86 -17.73
CA ALA A 488 -16.31 -4.94 -18.86
C ALA A 488 -15.54 -3.63 -18.57
N LEU A 489 -15.68 -3.06 -17.35
CA LEU A 489 -14.89 -1.91 -16.89
C LEU A 489 -13.39 -2.22 -16.90
N ALA A 490 -13.00 -3.36 -16.36
CA ALA A 490 -11.60 -3.79 -16.31
C ALA A 490 -11.00 -3.98 -17.71
N LYS A 491 -11.75 -4.52 -18.64
CA LYS A 491 -11.35 -4.65 -20.05
C LYS A 491 -11.16 -3.29 -20.71
N TRP A 492 -12.06 -2.33 -20.46
CA TRP A 492 -11.92 -0.97 -20.98
C TRP A 492 -10.69 -0.26 -20.42
N ILE A 493 -10.42 -0.38 -19.11
CA ILE A 493 -9.22 0.19 -18.49
C ILE A 493 -7.97 -0.47 -19.09
N ALA A 494 -7.95 -1.79 -19.25
CA ALA A 494 -6.82 -2.57 -19.74
C ALA A 494 -6.72 -2.64 -21.28
N ASP A 495 -7.51 -1.85 -22.01
CA ASP A 495 -7.47 -1.82 -23.47
C ASP A 495 -6.20 -1.10 -23.97
N ALA A 496 -5.53 -1.67 -24.95
CA ALA A 496 -4.32 -1.08 -25.55
C ALA A 496 -4.56 0.29 -26.22
N GLN A 497 -5.81 0.59 -26.55
CA GLN A 497 -6.21 1.88 -27.13
C GLN A 497 -6.57 2.93 -26.04
N ASN A 498 -6.59 2.53 -24.75
CA ASN A 498 -6.84 3.48 -23.67
C ASN A 498 -5.56 4.28 -23.35
N PRO A 499 -5.50 5.56 -23.78
CA PRO A 499 -4.28 6.34 -23.65
C PRO A 499 -3.92 6.69 -22.20
N LEU A 500 -4.91 6.78 -21.30
CA LEU A 500 -4.71 7.13 -19.91
C LEU A 500 -3.97 6.03 -19.15
N THR A 501 -4.39 4.77 -19.34
CA THR A 501 -3.85 3.62 -18.59
C THR A 501 -2.37 3.43 -18.85
N VAL A 502 -1.98 3.46 -20.12
CA VAL A 502 -0.60 3.20 -20.51
C VAL A 502 0.32 4.34 -20.05
N ARG A 503 -0.07 5.59 -20.32
CA ARG A 503 0.70 6.75 -19.86
C ARG A 503 0.79 6.83 -18.35
N SER A 504 -0.27 6.44 -17.63
CA SER A 504 -0.30 6.43 -16.16
C SER A 504 0.80 5.55 -15.57
N ILE A 505 0.86 4.29 -15.98
CA ILE A 505 1.86 3.36 -15.41
C ILE A 505 3.28 3.70 -15.85
N VAL A 506 3.49 4.09 -17.12
CA VAL A 506 4.80 4.48 -17.65
C VAL A 506 5.33 5.71 -16.89
N ASN A 507 4.48 6.73 -16.69
CA ASN A 507 4.86 7.93 -15.94
C ASN A 507 5.22 7.62 -14.48
N ARG A 508 4.50 6.70 -13.82
CA ARG A 508 4.79 6.27 -12.44
C ARG A 508 6.14 5.54 -12.34
N ILE A 509 6.40 4.62 -13.28
CA ILE A 509 7.68 3.90 -13.31
C ILE A 509 8.82 4.88 -13.54
N TRP A 510 8.68 5.80 -14.48
CA TRP A 510 9.65 6.87 -14.68
C TRP A 510 9.88 7.72 -13.43
N GLN A 511 8.79 8.13 -12.78
CA GLN A 511 8.83 8.91 -11.54
C GLN A 511 9.62 8.23 -10.43
N TYR A 512 9.45 6.93 -10.26
CA TYR A 512 10.14 6.18 -9.20
C TYR A 512 11.64 6.04 -9.49
N HIS A 513 12.07 6.02 -10.76
CA HIS A 513 13.48 6.02 -11.14
C HIS A 513 14.14 7.38 -10.97
N PHE A 514 13.47 8.46 -11.40
CA PHE A 514 14.05 9.80 -11.46
C PHE A 514 13.58 10.76 -10.36
N GLY A 515 12.75 10.30 -9.44
CA GLY A 515 12.16 11.12 -8.37
C GLY A 515 11.10 12.11 -8.85
N ARG A 516 10.86 12.23 -10.17
CA ARG A 516 9.85 13.09 -10.79
C ARG A 516 9.29 12.42 -12.04
N GLY A 517 7.97 12.44 -12.21
CA GLY A 517 7.33 11.99 -13.43
C GLY A 517 7.60 12.90 -14.63
N LEU A 518 7.55 12.37 -15.84
CA LEU A 518 7.50 13.18 -17.07
C LEU A 518 6.32 14.16 -17.01
N ALA A 519 5.14 13.68 -16.58
CA ALA A 519 4.05 14.50 -16.09
C ALA A 519 4.11 14.55 -14.56
N VAL A 520 4.21 15.72 -13.98
CA VAL A 520 4.56 15.94 -12.56
C VAL A 520 3.59 15.28 -11.59
N ASN A 521 2.28 15.34 -11.88
CA ASN A 521 1.25 14.76 -11.01
C ASN A 521 0.73 13.44 -11.56
N SER A 522 1.25 12.34 -11.04
CA SER A 522 0.90 10.98 -11.49
C SER A 522 -0.52 10.54 -11.15
N ASN A 523 -1.22 11.22 -10.23
CA ASN A 523 -2.62 10.96 -9.94
C ASN A 523 -3.58 11.84 -10.75
N ASN A 524 -3.07 12.84 -11.51
CA ASN A 524 -3.90 13.80 -12.23
C ASN A 524 -3.27 14.26 -13.56
N PHE A 525 -3.69 13.68 -14.66
CA PHE A 525 -3.34 14.08 -16.03
C PHE A 525 -4.30 15.08 -16.64
N GLY A 526 -5.22 15.62 -15.86
CA GLY A 526 -6.11 16.69 -16.28
C GLY A 526 -5.40 18.02 -16.47
N ALA A 527 -6.12 19.02 -16.94
CA ALA A 527 -5.62 20.38 -17.28
C ALA A 527 -4.87 21.08 -16.13
N LYS A 528 -5.07 20.65 -14.87
CA LYS A 528 -4.42 21.19 -13.65
C LYS A 528 -3.30 20.32 -13.10
N GLY A 529 -3.12 19.11 -13.62
CA GLY A 529 -2.10 18.17 -13.12
C GLY A 529 -0.69 18.41 -13.65
N GLY A 530 -0.53 19.34 -14.58
CA GLY A 530 0.74 19.62 -15.27
C GLY A 530 0.87 18.84 -16.58
N LYS A 531 1.71 19.38 -17.46
CA LYS A 531 2.00 18.78 -18.77
C LYS A 531 3.28 17.97 -18.71
N PRO A 532 3.45 16.96 -19.56
CA PRO A 532 4.71 16.26 -19.64
C PRO A 532 5.82 17.16 -20.14
N THR A 533 7.00 17.09 -19.50
CA THR A 533 8.20 17.80 -19.92
C THR A 533 8.74 17.26 -21.25
N HIS A 534 8.56 15.95 -21.48
CA HIS A 534 8.98 15.23 -22.67
C HIS A 534 7.79 14.41 -23.21
N PRO A 535 6.81 15.06 -23.89
CA PRO A 535 5.59 14.36 -24.34
C PRO A 535 5.89 13.24 -25.32
N ASP A 536 6.81 13.44 -26.29
CA ASP A 536 7.19 12.44 -27.28
C ASP A 536 7.86 11.22 -26.62
N LEU A 537 8.68 11.42 -25.58
CA LEU A 537 9.27 10.32 -24.79
C LEU A 537 8.21 9.53 -24.03
N LEU A 538 7.26 10.21 -23.40
CA LEU A 538 6.17 9.54 -22.69
C LEU A 538 5.34 8.67 -23.63
N ASP A 539 5.02 9.17 -24.81
CA ASP A 539 4.27 8.45 -25.83
C ASP A 539 5.08 7.29 -26.43
N TYR A 540 6.37 7.53 -26.69
CA TYR A 540 7.28 6.47 -27.17
C TYR A 540 7.36 5.31 -26.14
N LEU A 541 7.65 5.60 -24.88
CA LEU A 541 7.72 4.59 -23.84
C LEU A 541 6.38 3.87 -23.65
N SER A 542 5.27 4.60 -23.74
CA SER A 542 3.92 4.03 -23.67
C SER A 542 3.68 3.03 -24.81
N ARG A 543 4.08 3.37 -26.03
CA ARG A 543 3.97 2.47 -27.19
C ARG A 543 4.86 1.24 -27.05
N ARG A 544 6.12 1.43 -26.65
CA ARG A 544 7.07 0.32 -26.43
C ARG A 544 6.60 -0.63 -25.31
N PHE A 545 5.98 -0.07 -24.26
CA PHE A 545 5.38 -0.88 -23.20
C PHE A 545 4.25 -1.78 -23.71
N LEU A 546 3.36 -1.26 -24.57
CA LEU A 546 2.33 -2.07 -25.24
C LEU A 546 2.93 -3.18 -26.10
N GLU A 547 3.93 -2.85 -26.93
CA GLU A 547 4.61 -3.79 -27.83
C GLU A 547 5.40 -4.87 -27.08
N SER A 548 5.84 -4.56 -25.86
CA SER A 548 6.52 -5.52 -24.99
C SER A 548 5.55 -6.48 -24.25
N ASN A 549 4.28 -6.53 -24.62
CA ASN A 549 3.21 -7.27 -23.96
C ASN A 549 2.98 -6.80 -22.50
N TRP A 550 3.01 -5.47 -22.27
CA TRP A 550 2.76 -4.86 -20.98
C TRP A 550 3.75 -5.30 -19.87
N SER A 551 4.99 -5.62 -20.25
CA SER A 551 6.05 -6.07 -19.36
C SER A 551 6.67 -4.89 -18.61
N ILE A 552 6.51 -4.89 -17.29
CA ILE A 552 7.08 -3.86 -16.43
C ILE A 552 8.60 -4.02 -16.35
N LYS A 553 9.12 -5.25 -16.28
CA LYS A 553 10.57 -5.50 -16.22
C LYS A 553 11.30 -5.04 -17.48
N LYS A 554 10.69 -5.20 -18.65
CA LYS A 554 11.29 -4.70 -19.91
C LYS A 554 11.33 -3.17 -19.94
N LEU A 555 10.32 -2.49 -19.39
CA LEU A 555 10.33 -1.03 -19.27
C LEU A 555 11.43 -0.57 -18.31
N HIS A 556 11.57 -1.20 -17.14
CA HIS A 556 12.68 -0.94 -16.22
C HIS A 556 14.03 -1.10 -16.90
N ARG A 557 14.24 -2.24 -17.56
CA ARG A 557 15.50 -2.52 -18.27
C ARG A 557 15.84 -1.43 -19.28
N ALA A 558 14.87 -0.99 -20.08
CA ALA A 558 15.08 0.09 -21.04
C ALA A 558 15.46 1.42 -20.37
N ILE A 559 14.83 1.77 -19.24
CA ILE A 559 15.10 3.02 -18.53
C ILE A 559 16.48 2.99 -17.86
N VAL A 560 16.79 1.94 -17.10
CA VAL A 560 18.04 1.89 -16.33
C VAL A 560 19.28 1.68 -17.17
N LEU A 561 19.13 1.16 -18.42
CA LEU A 561 20.24 1.05 -19.38
C LEU A 561 20.55 2.36 -20.11
N SER A 562 19.63 3.36 -20.11
CA SER A 562 19.85 4.63 -20.82
C SER A 562 21.01 5.44 -20.21
N ASP A 563 21.69 6.23 -21.02
CA ASP A 563 22.72 7.15 -20.56
C ASP A 563 22.14 8.21 -19.60
N VAL A 564 20.90 8.64 -19.81
CA VAL A 564 20.17 9.54 -18.90
C VAL A 564 20.16 9.02 -17.46
N TYR A 565 19.90 7.72 -17.26
CA TYR A 565 19.90 7.11 -15.93
C TYR A 565 21.32 6.97 -15.35
N ARG A 566 22.32 6.76 -16.21
CA ARG A 566 23.73 6.57 -15.84
C ARG A 566 24.47 7.85 -15.51
N ARG A 567 23.89 9.05 -15.76
CA ARG A 567 24.53 10.35 -15.50
C ARG A 567 24.90 10.55 -14.02
N SER A 568 25.99 11.28 -13.79
CA SER A 568 26.38 11.75 -12.46
C SER A 568 25.32 12.70 -11.87
N VAL A 569 25.28 12.81 -10.55
CA VAL A 569 24.45 13.79 -9.82
C VAL A 569 25.03 15.20 -9.82
N VAL A 570 26.27 15.38 -10.30
CA VAL A 570 26.94 16.67 -10.34
C VAL A 570 26.68 17.33 -11.68
N PRO A 571 26.04 18.52 -11.74
CA PRO A 571 25.84 19.23 -12.98
C PRO A 571 27.17 19.80 -13.53
N VAL A 572 27.31 19.87 -14.86
CA VAL A 572 28.53 20.42 -15.52
C VAL A 572 28.64 21.91 -15.28
N ASP A 573 27.53 22.66 -15.32
CA ASP A 573 27.44 24.11 -15.11
C ASP A 573 26.28 24.44 -14.19
N GLU A 574 26.54 24.47 -12.90
CA GLU A 574 25.52 24.71 -11.86
C GLU A 574 24.91 26.11 -11.98
N GLN A 575 25.70 27.13 -12.34
CA GLN A 575 25.22 28.50 -12.44
C GLN A 575 24.27 28.68 -13.62
N LYS A 576 24.59 28.11 -14.77
CA LYS A 576 23.71 28.15 -15.94
C LYS A 576 22.46 27.34 -15.71
N LEU A 577 22.59 26.17 -15.09
CA LEU A 577 21.44 25.32 -14.74
C LEU A 577 20.46 26.05 -13.80
N ALA A 578 20.96 26.69 -12.75
CA ALA A 578 20.12 27.43 -11.79
C ALA A 578 19.32 28.58 -12.45
N LEU A 579 19.83 29.15 -13.55
CA LEU A 579 19.14 30.20 -14.31
C LEU A 579 18.14 29.66 -15.34
N VAL A 580 18.48 28.56 -16.02
CA VAL A 580 17.73 28.06 -17.18
C VAL A 580 16.73 26.94 -16.82
N ASP A 581 17.11 26.05 -15.92
CA ASP A 581 16.34 24.89 -15.50
C ASP A 581 16.61 24.48 -14.05
N PRO A 582 16.27 25.32 -13.06
CA PRO A 582 16.56 25.08 -11.65
C PRO A 582 15.98 23.80 -11.09
N GLU A 583 14.92 23.27 -11.71
CA GLU A 583 14.28 22.01 -11.32
C GLU A 583 14.87 20.78 -12.03
N ASN A 584 15.91 20.95 -12.86
CA ASN A 584 16.46 19.89 -13.71
C ASN A 584 15.36 19.11 -14.48
N SER A 585 14.42 19.87 -15.05
CA SER A 585 13.26 19.29 -15.74
C SER A 585 13.62 18.61 -17.05
N VAL A 586 14.78 18.94 -17.65
CA VAL A 586 15.31 18.30 -18.85
C VAL A 586 16.38 17.23 -18.57
N LEU A 587 16.63 16.91 -17.29
CA LEU A 587 17.46 15.77 -16.87
C LEU A 587 18.93 15.86 -17.32
N THR A 588 19.55 17.04 -17.17
CA THR A 588 20.98 17.23 -17.47
C THR A 588 21.90 16.36 -16.62
N HIS A 589 21.50 16.06 -15.39
CA HIS A 589 22.17 15.20 -14.42
C HIS A 589 21.17 14.32 -13.70
N PHE A 590 21.63 13.24 -13.04
CA PHE A 590 20.75 12.43 -12.19
C PHE A 590 20.41 13.20 -10.91
N ARG A 591 19.17 13.09 -10.42
CA ARG A 591 18.75 13.76 -9.19
C ARG A 591 19.12 12.93 -7.98
N ARG A 592 19.94 13.46 -7.07
CA ARG A 592 20.16 12.85 -5.76
C ARG A 592 18.86 12.70 -5.01
N ARG A 593 18.60 11.51 -4.46
CA ARG A 593 17.43 11.26 -3.64
C ARG A 593 17.79 10.74 -2.25
N ARG A 594 16.97 11.08 -1.28
CA ARG A 594 17.06 10.49 0.05
C ARG A 594 16.45 9.08 0.04
N LEU A 595 16.96 8.18 0.90
CA LEU A 595 16.34 6.90 1.18
C LEU A 595 14.96 7.11 1.83
N THR A 596 13.98 6.31 1.42
CA THR A 596 12.64 6.29 2.02
C THR A 596 12.67 5.64 3.41
N ALA A 597 11.63 5.83 4.21
CA ALA A 597 11.52 5.28 5.56
C ALA A 597 11.86 3.78 5.64
N GLU A 598 11.27 2.98 4.74
CA GLU A 598 11.52 1.54 4.70
C GLU A 598 12.92 1.21 4.18
N GLU A 599 13.45 1.98 3.20
CA GLU A 599 14.83 1.81 2.74
C GLU A 599 15.83 2.08 3.86
N ILE A 600 15.60 3.12 4.70
CA ILE A 600 16.47 3.42 5.85
C ILE A 600 16.43 2.25 6.83
N ARG A 601 15.26 1.83 7.29
CA ARG A 601 15.12 0.73 8.24
C ARG A 601 15.69 -0.58 7.70
N ASP A 602 15.35 -0.95 6.48
CA ASP A 602 15.82 -2.19 5.86
C ASP A 602 17.33 -2.17 5.60
N SER A 603 17.91 -0.99 5.26
CA SER A 603 19.35 -0.82 5.08
C SER A 603 20.11 -0.95 6.39
N LEU A 604 19.61 -0.35 7.47
CA LEU A 604 20.20 -0.49 8.80
C LEU A 604 20.27 -1.95 9.24
N LEU A 605 19.19 -2.71 9.03
CA LEU A 605 19.17 -4.15 9.28
C LEU A 605 20.12 -4.93 8.36
N ALA A 606 20.23 -4.52 7.09
CA ALA A 606 21.10 -5.18 6.12
C ALA A 606 22.59 -4.99 6.45
N VAL A 607 23.02 -3.74 6.72
CA VAL A 607 24.42 -3.44 7.02
C VAL A 607 24.87 -3.98 8.38
N SER A 608 23.95 -4.03 9.37
CA SER A 608 24.20 -4.66 10.66
C SER A 608 24.27 -6.22 10.60
N GLY A 609 23.85 -6.80 9.48
CA GLY A 609 23.80 -8.25 9.31
C GLY A 609 22.57 -8.92 9.93
N GLU A 610 21.60 -8.14 10.36
CA GLU A 610 20.42 -8.64 11.07
C GLU A 610 19.16 -8.76 10.20
N LEU A 611 19.21 -8.34 8.93
CA LEU A 611 18.08 -8.46 8.02
C LEU A 611 17.75 -9.92 7.72
N VAL A 612 16.54 -10.33 8.07
CA VAL A 612 16.06 -11.68 7.78
C VAL A 612 15.32 -11.73 6.44
N HIS A 613 15.85 -12.53 5.52
CA HIS A 613 15.24 -12.78 4.22
C HIS A 613 14.22 -13.92 4.32
N ALA A 614 12.97 -13.58 4.63
CA ALA A 614 11.86 -14.53 4.63
C ALA A 614 10.72 -13.95 3.79
N ASP A 615 10.19 -14.72 2.86
CA ASP A 615 9.23 -14.27 1.87
C ASP A 615 7.80 -14.48 2.34
N GLY A 616 6.95 -13.44 2.20
CA GLY A 616 5.51 -13.52 2.39
C GLY A 616 5.02 -13.91 3.80
N GLY A 617 3.75 -14.29 3.88
CA GLY A 617 3.09 -14.78 5.08
C GLY A 617 2.50 -13.69 5.98
N ILE A 618 2.01 -14.11 7.15
CA ILE A 618 1.39 -13.20 8.13
C ILE A 618 2.32 -12.05 8.53
N PRO A 619 1.77 -10.87 8.84
CA PRO A 619 2.57 -9.72 9.26
C PRO A 619 3.42 -10.00 10.49
N VAL A 620 4.58 -9.36 10.57
CA VAL A 620 5.42 -9.29 11.78
C VAL A 620 5.15 -7.99 12.52
N PHE A 621 5.48 -7.97 13.80
CA PHE A 621 5.33 -6.80 14.67
C PHE A 621 6.72 -6.30 15.06
N PRO A 622 7.31 -5.33 14.33
CA PRO A 622 8.59 -4.73 14.71
C PRO A 622 8.54 -4.09 16.09
N GLU A 623 9.70 -3.93 16.71
CA GLU A 623 9.80 -3.10 17.92
C GLU A 623 9.56 -1.64 17.55
N MET A 624 8.79 -0.93 18.37
CA MET A 624 8.59 0.51 18.28
C MET A 624 8.73 1.12 19.66
N ASN A 625 8.87 2.44 19.73
CA ASN A 625 8.96 3.16 20.97
C ASN A 625 7.83 2.75 21.94
N MET A 626 8.20 2.30 23.16
CA MET A 626 7.26 1.77 24.16
C MET A 626 6.20 2.78 24.57
N GLU A 627 6.52 4.07 24.60
CA GLU A 627 5.55 5.12 24.91
C GLU A 627 4.41 5.17 23.89
N VAL A 628 4.71 4.90 22.60
CA VAL A 628 3.71 4.83 21.52
C VAL A 628 3.02 3.47 21.50
N ALA A 629 3.78 2.37 21.61
CA ALA A 629 3.25 1.00 21.60
C ALA A 629 2.18 0.78 22.69
N LEU A 630 2.39 1.36 23.85
CA LEU A 630 1.52 1.22 25.02
C LEU A 630 0.47 2.33 25.15
N GLN A 631 0.40 3.29 24.22
CA GLN A 631 -0.65 4.32 24.27
C GLN A 631 -2.05 3.72 24.17
N PRO A 632 -3.03 4.28 24.94
CA PRO A 632 -4.42 3.89 24.81
C PRO A 632 -4.96 4.21 23.43
N ARG A 633 -5.40 3.21 22.70
CA ARG A 633 -6.03 3.37 21.37
C ARG A 633 -7.48 2.93 21.43
N MET A 634 -8.38 3.81 21.02
CA MET A 634 -9.80 3.49 21.02
C MET A 634 -10.19 2.68 19.78
N ILE A 635 -10.95 1.62 19.97
CA ILE A 635 -11.72 0.92 18.94
C ILE A 635 -13.17 0.87 19.42
N GLN A 636 -14.06 1.56 18.74
CA GLN A 636 -15.50 1.47 18.95
C GLN A 636 -15.92 1.57 20.42
N PHE A 637 -15.68 2.64 21.11
CA PHE A 637 -16.04 2.89 22.52
C PHE A 637 -15.31 2.03 23.57
N SER A 638 -14.24 1.33 23.22
CA SER A 638 -13.37 0.62 24.16
C SER A 638 -11.91 0.71 23.74
N LEU A 639 -10.98 0.26 24.60
CA LEU A 639 -9.56 0.24 24.27
C LEU A 639 -9.23 -1.00 23.43
N ALA A 640 -8.39 -0.79 22.41
CA ALA A 640 -7.70 -1.88 21.74
C ALA A 640 -6.60 -2.43 22.65
N PRO A 641 -6.29 -3.75 22.58
CA PRO A 641 -5.10 -4.30 23.21
C PRO A 641 -3.85 -3.56 22.76
N ALA A 642 -2.91 -3.34 23.71
CA ALA A 642 -1.63 -2.71 23.45
C ALA A 642 -0.87 -3.41 22.32
N TYR A 643 -0.09 -2.65 21.59
CA TYR A 643 0.83 -3.22 20.62
C TYR A 643 1.94 -3.98 21.34
N GLN A 644 2.16 -5.23 20.98
CA GLN A 644 3.24 -6.04 21.49
C GLN A 644 4.08 -6.54 20.30
N PRO A 645 5.38 -6.27 20.28
CA PRO A 645 6.25 -6.72 19.17
C PRO A 645 6.32 -8.24 19.10
N SER A 646 6.75 -8.77 17.97
CA SER A 646 7.05 -10.20 17.82
C SER A 646 8.16 -10.59 18.80
N VAL A 647 8.07 -11.79 19.41
CA VAL A 647 8.97 -12.22 20.51
C VAL A 647 10.41 -12.35 20.02
N ARG A 648 10.62 -12.98 18.86
CA ARG A 648 11.96 -13.28 18.34
C ARG A 648 12.53 -12.14 17.50
N ARG A 649 13.84 -11.94 17.60
CA ARG A 649 14.55 -10.93 16.77
C ARG A 649 14.42 -11.23 15.27
N GLU A 650 14.53 -12.48 14.85
CA GLU A 650 14.41 -12.89 13.45
C GLU A 650 13.05 -12.51 12.85
N GLU A 651 11.98 -12.53 13.65
CA GLU A 651 10.66 -12.12 13.18
C GLU A 651 10.57 -10.60 13.01
N ARG A 652 11.10 -9.83 13.99
CA ARG A 652 11.08 -8.35 13.96
C ARG A 652 11.97 -7.77 12.87
N ASN A 653 13.06 -8.46 12.56
CA ASN A 653 14.10 -8.01 11.62
C ASN A 653 13.83 -8.41 10.16
N ARG A 654 12.60 -8.79 9.82
CA ARG A 654 12.16 -8.95 8.42
C ARG A 654 12.03 -7.59 7.74
N ARG A 655 12.00 -7.61 6.40
CA ARG A 655 11.77 -6.41 5.60
C ARG A 655 10.48 -5.69 6.02
N THR A 656 10.55 -4.37 6.01
CA THR A 656 9.44 -3.48 6.46
C THR A 656 8.13 -3.72 5.70
N ILE A 657 8.18 -4.17 4.44
CA ILE A 657 6.97 -4.51 3.68
C ILE A 657 6.13 -5.61 4.35
N TYR A 658 6.73 -6.44 5.20
CA TYR A 658 6.06 -7.51 5.96
C TYR A 658 5.61 -7.08 7.36
N ALA A 659 5.91 -5.85 7.78
CA ALA A 659 5.45 -5.31 9.05
C ALA A 659 3.93 -5.11 9.07
N TYR A 660 3.32 -5.31 10.24
CA TYR A 660 1.90 -5.04 10.46
C TYR A 660 1.59 -3.56 10.28
N HIS A 661 0.78 -3.25 9.28
CA HIS A 661 0.44 -1.88 8.91
C HIS A 661 -0.95 -1.51 9.45
N CYS A 662 -0.97 -0.80 10.58
CA CYS A 662 -2.20 -0.38 11.25
C CYS A 662 -2.53 1.08 10.93
N ARG A 663 -3.77 1.36 10.49
CA ARG A 663 -4.19 2.73 10.14
C ARG A 663 -4.27 3.67 11.33
N GLY A 664 -4.63 3.13 12.49
CA GLY A 664 -4.76 3.90 13.73
C GLY A 664 -3.51 3.88 14.62
N LEU A 665 -2.40 3.33 14.16
CA LEU A 665 -1.13 3.27 14.89
C LEU A 665 0.04 3.27 13.91
N ALA A 666 0.57 4.45 13.62
CA ALA A 666 1.77 4.59 12.80
C ALA A 666 3.02 4.19 13.61
N ASP A 667 4.01 3.58 12.93
CA ASP A 667 5.34 3.42 13.51
C ASP A 667 6.04 4.80 13.55
N PRO A 668 6.45 5.31 14.73
CA PRO A 668 7.00 6.67 14.84
C PRO A 668 8.28 6.89 14.03
N PHE A 669 9.13 5.85 13.89
CA PHE A 669 10.33 5.93 13.09
C PHE A 669 9.97 6.09 11.61
N LEU A 670 9.08 5.24 11.10
CA LEU A 670 8.67 5.29 9.70
C LEU A 670 7.88 6.56 9.35
N GLU A 671 6.97 7.00 10.23
CA GLU A 671 6.21 8.24 10.07
C GLU A 671 7.12 9.46 10.01
N LEU A 672 8.13 9.54 10.88
CA LEU A 672 9.09 10.64 10.91
C LEU A 672 9.91 10.73 9.60
N PHE A 673 10.14 9.61 8.92
CA PHE A 673 10.81 9.55 7.62
C PHE A 673 9.82 9.53 6.43
N ASN A 674 8.64 10.12 6.62
CA ASN A 674 7.63 10.36 5.59
C ASN A 674 7.01 9.07 5.00
N GLN A 675 6.77 8.04 5.84
CA GLN A 675 5.90 6.95 5.42
C GLN A 675 4.50 7.50 5.11
N PRO A 676 3.90 7.17 3.96
CA PRO A 676 2.60 7.69 3.58
C PRO A 676 1.48 7.30 4.54
N ASN A 677 0.54 8.23 4.74
CA ASN A 677 -0.70 7.94 5.46
C ASN A 677 -1.52 6.88 4.68
N PRO A 678 -1.82 5.71 5.26
CA PRO A 678 -2.53 4.65 4.56
C PRO A 678 -4.02 4.93 4.31
N ASN A 679 -4.52 6.10 4.69
CA ASN A 679 -5.90 6.50 4.40
C ASN A 679 -6.06 7.18 3.04
N GLU A 680 -4.98 7.65 2.43
CA GLU A 680 -4.97 8.36 1.15
C GLU A 680 -4.01 7.71 0.15
N SER A 681 -4.29 7.88 -1.15
CA SER A 681 -3.38 7.43 -2.22
C SER A 681 -2.17 8.34 -2.27
N CYS A 682 -0.98 7.77 -2.19
CA CYS A 682 0.27 8.50 -2.32
C CYS A 682 0.90 8.24 -3.69
N GLU A 683 0.91 9.26 -4.55
CA GLU A 683 1.57 9.19 -5.86
C GLU A 683 3.07 9.43 -5.79
N LEU A 684 3.49 10.26 -4.85
CA LEU A 684 4.89 10.61 -4.60
C LEU A 684 5.04 10.91 -3.12
N ARG A 685 6.06 10.34 -2.50
CA ARG A 685 6.39 10.60 -1.10
C ARG A 685 7.15 11.93 -0.98
N ASP A 686 6.90 12.64 0.12
CA ASP A 686 7.71 13.80 0.48
C ASP A 686 9.14 13.37 0.84
N ASP A 687 10.13 14.19 0.44
CA ASP A 687 11.54 14.01 0.77
C ASP A 687 12.04 15.07 1.77
N ALA A 688 11.12 15.72 2.48
CA ALA A 688 11.44 16.76 3.45
C ALA A 688 12.38 16.26 4.55
N SER A 689 13.44 17.03 4.81
CA SER A 689 14.38 16.81 5.91
C SER A 689 14.07 17.78 7.04
N VAL A 690 13.83 17.23 8.24
CA VAL A 690 13.50 18.00 9.44
C VAL A 690 14.42 17.63 10.60
N THR A 691 14.69 18.57 11.51
CA THR A 691 15.58 18.37 12.66
C THR A 691 15.26 17.12 13.49
N PRO A 692 13.98 16.77 13.77
CA PRO A 692 13.68 15.55 14.53
C PRO A 692 14.21 14.26 13.90
N GLN A 693 14.37 14.20 12.58
CA GLN A 693 14.94 13.03 11.90
C GLN A 693 16.41 12.82 12.29
N ALA A 694 17.22 13.89 12.29
CA ALA A 694 18.62 13.81 12.73
C ALA A 694 18.72 13.39 14.20
N LEU A 695 17.88 13.95 15.07
CA LEU A 695 17.84 13.55 16.49
C LEU A 695 17.45 12.09 16.68
N THR A 696 16.51 11.57 15.91
CA THR A 696 16.10 10.17 15.97
C THR A 696 17.21 9.23 15.49
N LEU A 697 17.90 9.58 14.39
CA LEU A 697 19.04 8.80 13.90
C LEU A 697 20.19 8.74 14.91
N LEU A 698 20.39 9.77 15.71
CA LEU A 698 21.45 9.80 16.72
C LEU A 698 21.06 9.14 18.05
N ASN A 699 19.78 9.17 18.46
CA ASN A 699 19.37 8.86 19.82
C ASN A 699 18.38 7.70 19.95
N SER A 700 17.83 7.14 18.85
CA SER A 700 16.85 6.07 19.00
C SER A 700 17.50 4.73 19.41
N ASP A 701 16.79 3.97 20.24
CA ASP A 701 17.19 2.62 20.63
C ASP A 701 17.42 1.71 19.43
N PHE A 702 16.58 1.86 18.37
CA PHE A 702 16.71 1.10 17.14
C PHE A 702 18.06 1.35 16.45
N MET A 703 18.49 2.60 16.32
CA MET A 703 19.77 2.97 15.71
C MET A 703 20.95 2.45 16.55
N THR A 704 20.88 2.65 17.86
CA THR A 704 21.91 2.18 18.79
C THR A 704 22.05 0.65 18.73
N ALA A 705 20.94 -0.09 18.72
CA ALA A 705 20.97 -1.55 18.65
C ALA A 705 21.60 -2.04 17.32
N ARG A 706 21.30 -1.38 16.19
CA ARG A 706 21.93 -1.74 14.88
C ARG A 706 23.43 -1.45 14.87
N ALA A 707 23.85 -0.33 15.45
CA ALA A 707 25.27 0.02 15.57
C ALA A 707 26.01 -0.99 16.47
N VAL A 708 25.43 -1.40 17.60
CA VAL A 708 25.97 -2.42 18.51
C VAL A 708 26.06 -3.79 17.82
N ALA A 709 25.00 -4.23 17.16
CA ALA A 709 25.00 -5.50 16.46
C ALA A 709 26.09 -5.56 15.38
N MET A 710 26.24 -4.47 14.61
CA MET A 710 27.27 -4.35 13.58
C MET A 710 28.69 -4.36 14.18
N SER A 711 28.93 -3.52 15.19
CA SER A 711 30.23 -3.45 15.85
C SER A 711 30.62 -4.81 16.46
N HIS A 712 29.66 -5.48 17.10
CA HIS A 712 29.88 -6.82 17.65
C HIS A 712 30.28 -7.82 16.57
N ALA A 713 29.58 -7.82 15.44
CA ALA A 713 29.92 -8.69 14.30
C ALA A 713 31.34 -8.41 13.77
N ILE A 714 31.72 -7.14 13.63
CA ILE A 714 33.08 -6.74 13.20
C ILE A 714 34.13 -7.15 14.25
N CYS A 715 33.87 -6.91 15.53
CA CYS A 715 34.77 -7.30 16.62
C CYS A 715 35.00 -8.83 16.71
N CYS A 716 34.05 -9.63 16.27
CA CYS A 716 34.24 -11.10 16.16
C CYS A 716 35.13 -11.50 14.96
N GLU A 717 35.26 -10.65 13.94
CA GLU A 717 36.08 -10.88 12.77
C GLU A 717 37.52 -10.39 12.97
N THR A 718 37.68 -9.20 13.57
CA THR A 718 38.98 -8.57 13.77
C THR A 718 39.07 -7.81 15.09
N GLN A 719 40.28 -7.80 15.70
CA GLN A 719 40.59 -6.95 16.87
C GLN A 719 41.50 -5.77 16.48
N ASN A 720 41.90 -5.68 15.21
CA ASN A 720 42.69 -4.56 14.70
C ASN A 720 41.73 -3.36 14.45
N THR A 721 42.04 -2.19 15.04
CA THR A 721 41.16 -1.01 14.98
C THR A 721 41.06 -0.44 13.56
N GLU A 722 42.19 -0.34 12.84
CA GLU A 722 42.21 0.14 11.45
C GLU A 722 41.36 -0.76 10.53
N GLU A 723 41.52 -2.08 10.63
CA GLU A 723 40.75 -3.05 9.86
C GLU A 723 39.25 -3.01 10.24
N ALA A 724 38.93 -2.83 11.53
CA ALA A 724 37.54 -2.70 12.01
C ALA A 724 36.85 -1.46 11.44
N ILE A 725 37.54 -0.31 11.44
CA ILE A 725 37.06 0.94 10.79
C ILE A 725 36.87 0.70 9.30
N GLY A 726 37.86 0.12 8.61
CA GLY A 726 37.73 -0.21 7.19
C GLY A 726 36.54 -1.14 6.88
N SER A 727 36.30 -2.14 7.74
CA SER A 727 35.15 -3.03 7.61
C SER A 727 33.82 -2.27 7.77
N ALA A 728 33.75 -1.32 8.72
CA ALA A 728 32.57 -0.47 8.89
C ALA A 728 32.30 0.39 7.64
N PHE A 729 33.30 1.03 7.05
CA PHE A 729 33.16 1.79 5.80
C PHE A 729 32.66 0.93 4.65
N ARG A 730 33.29 -0.22 4.43
CA ARG A 730 32.88 -1.13 3.36
C ARG A 730 31.43 -1.61 3.49
N ARG A 731 30.97 -1.87 4.71
CA ARG A 731 29.60 -2.36 4.97
C ARG A 731 28.56 -1.24 4.87
N ILE A 732 28.85 -0.06 5.43
CA ILE A 732 27.86 1.03 5.51
C ILE A 732 27.88 1.87 4.22
N LEU A 733 29.07 2.27 3.76
CA LEU A 733 29.24 3.23 2.67
C LEU A 733 29.61 2.58 1.33
N GLY A 734 30.03 1.28 1.35
CA GLY A 734 30.40 0.55 0.14
C GLY A 734 31.75 0.98 -0.48
N ARG A 735 32.60 1.66 0.28
CA ARG A 735 33.94 2.10 -0.13
C ARG A 735 35.00 1.86 0.95
N GLU A 736 36.24 1.97 0.59
CA GLU A 736 37.33 2.01 1.55
C GLU A 736 37.39 3.35 2.30
N ALA A 737 37.84 3.31 3.56
CA ALA A 737 38.17 4.51 4.32
C ALA A 737 39.47 5.15 3.78
N THR A 738 39.54 6.45 3.75
CA THR A 738 40.80 7.16 3.49
C THR A 738 41.70 7.13 4.72
N ILE A 739 43.03 7.29 4.52
CA ILE A 739 43.99 7.32 5.65
C ILE A 739 43.60 8.38 6.68
N ALA A 740 43.14 9.56 6.26
CA ALA A 740 42.75 10.63 7.16
C ALA A 740 41.49 10.29 7.97
N GLU A 741 40.50 9.58 7.34
CA GLU A 741 39.31 9.12 8.04
C GLU A 741 39.66 8.08 9.10
N VAL A 742 40.56 7.15 8.78
CA VAL A 742 41.05 6.12 9.73
C VAL A 742 41.73 6.79 10.93
N GLU A 743 42.72 7.67 10.69
CA GLU A 743 43.43 8.38 11.75
C GLU A 743 42.50 9.18 12.69
N GLN A 744 41.53 9.89 12.14
CA GLN A 744 40.57 10.66 12.93
C GLN A 744 39.66 9.77 13.76
N LEU A 745 39.19 8.63 13.20
CA LEU A 745 38.31 7.71 13.90
C LEU A 745 39.04 6.86 14.95
N GLU A 746 40.32 6.57 14.77
CA GLU A 746 41.16 5.95 15.80
C GLU A 746 41.27 6.85 17.04
N ILE A 747 41.53 8.14 16.85
CA ILE A 747 41.55 9.14 17.95
C ILE A 747 40.17 9.19 18.64
N PHE A 748 39.08 9.25 17.84
CA PHE A 748 37.72 9.27 18.38
C PHE A 748 37.38 8.00 19.19
N MET A 749 37.79 6.82 18.69
CA MET A 749 37.59 5.55 19.41
C MET A 749 38.41 5.50 20.71
N GLN A 750 39.62 6.04 20.73
CA GLN A 750 40.44 6.10 21.95
C GLN A 750 39.79 6.99 23.00
N ASP A 751 39.35 8.19 22.61
CA ASP A 751 38.67 9.13 23.53
C ASP A 751 37.37 8.56 24.11
N THR A 752 36.53 7.96 23.23
CA THR A 752 35.27 7.31 23.68
C THR A 752 35.54 6.08 24.57
N HIS A 753 36.61 5.33 24.30
CA HIS A 753 37.01 4.18 25.11
C HIS A 753 37.44 4.59 26.53
N GLU A 754 38.22 5.66 26.67
CA GLU A 754 38.70 6.15 27.96
C GLU A 754 37.54 6.69 28.83
N ASN A 755 36.58 7.35 28.22
CA ASN A 755 35.48 8.03 28.89
C ASN A 755 34.17 7.19 29.01
N ASP A 756 34.22 5.90 28.66
CA ASP A 756 33.02 5.06 28.62
C ASP A 756 32.56 4.55 29.99
N GLU A 757 31.44 5.08 30.49
CA GLU A 757 30.76 4.68 31.72
C GLU A 757 29.47 3.85 31.47
N ARG A 758 29.18 3.44 30.21
CA ARG A 758 27.90 2.77 29.84
C ARG A 758 27.74 1.35 30.34
N GLU A 759 28.80 0.74 30.87
CA GLU A 759 28.82 -0.64 31.39
C GLU A 759 27.84 -0.87 32.57
N SER A 760 27.47 0.22 33.29
CA SER A 760 26.62 0.15 34.48
C SER A 760 25.11 0.25 34.19
N LYS A 761 24.67 0.56 32.97
CA LYS A 761 23.26 0.76 32.65
C LYS A 761 22.64 -0.53 32.11
N THR A 762 22.07 -1.34 32.99
CA THR A 762 21.18 -2.43 32.56
C THR A 762 19.86 -1.86 32.03
N LYS A 763 19.36 -2.42 30.94
CA LYS A 763 18.04 -2.06 30.39
C LYS A 763 16.95 -2.43 31.41
N GLU A 764 16.00 -1.52 31.64
CA GLU A 764 14.83 -1.85 32.45
C GLU A 764 14.04 -3.00 31.82
N PRO A 765 13.53 -3.95 32.62
CA PRO A 765 12.75 -5.05 32.09
C PRO A 765 11.46 -4.54 31.43
N TYR A 766 11.07 -5.17 30.33
CA TYR A 766 9.81 -4.84 29.69
C TYR A 766 8.62 -5.12 30.60
N PRO A 767 7.57 -4.27 30.61
CA PRO A 767 6.42 -4.47 31.47
C PRO A 767 5.59 -5.67 30.99
N ILE A 768 5.30 -6.62 31.86
CA ILE A 768 4.41 -7.76 31.58
C ILE A 768 2.93 -7.42 31.79
N GLU A 769 2.65 -6.30 32.42
CA GLU A 769 1.31 -5.74 32.63
C GLU A 769 1.37 -4.20 32.71
N ILE A 770 0.27 -3.56 32.34
CA ILE A 770 0.12 -2.09 32.43
C ILE A 770 -1.23 -1.73 33.03
N SER A 771 -1.31 -0.58 33.72
CA SER A 771 -2.56 -0.01 34.19
C SER A 771 -3.28 0.75 33.07
N ARG A 772 -4.57 0.50 32.92
CA ARG A 772 -5.46 1.22 32.00
C ARG A 772 -6.57 1.90 32.76
N SER A 773 -7.01 3.04 32.26
CA SER A 773 -8.14 3.80 32.83
C SER A 773 -9.18 4.08 31.76
N LEU A 774 -10.44 3.81 32.09
CA LEU A 774 -11.61 4.09 31.24
C LEU A 774 -12.74 4.71 32.08
N VAL A 775 -13.74 5.25 31.39
CA VAL A 775 -15.00 5.70 32.01
C VAL A 775 -16.08 4.67 31.70
N GLU A 776 -16.79 4.21 32.73
CA GLU A 776 -17.93 3.34 32.54
C GLU A 776 -19.11 4.15 31.95
N GLU A 777 -19.69 3.61 30.88
CA GLU A 777 -20.61 4.34 29.96
C GLU A 777 -21.90 4.82 30.64
N PHE A 778 -22.48 4.04 31.55
CA PHE A 778 -23.78 4.34 32.18
C PHE A 778 -23.67 5.18 33.45
N SER A 779 -22.63 4.94 34.26
CA SER A 779 -22.44 5.69 35.50
C SER A 779 -21.60 6.96 35.33
N GLY A 780 -20.86 7.08 34.20
CA GLY A 780 -19.89 8.16 33.99
C GLY A 780 -18.70 8.11 34.94
N ARG A 781 -18.52 7.01 35.70
CA ARG A 781 -17.46 6.87 36.71
C ARG A 781 -16.21 6.24 36.10
N ARG A 782 -15.05 6.78 36.47
CA ARG A 782 -13.74 6.24 36.07
C ARG A 782 -13.48 4.94 36.80
N PHE A 783 -12.87 3.97 36.08
CA PHE A 783 -12.33 2.74 36.67
C PHE A 783 -10.97 2.42 36.06
N GLU A 784 -10.20 1.65 36.77
CA GLU A 784 -8.87 1.19 36.36
C GLU A 784 -8.85 -0.33 36.28
N TYR A 785 -8.04 -0.85 35.37
CA TYR A 785 -7.81 -2.28 35.23
C TYR A 785 -6.40 -2.57 34.73
N ARG A 786 -5.95 -3.81 34.93
CA ARG A 786 -4.68 -4.29 34.42
C ARG A 786 -4.86 -4.99 33.09
N GLU A 787 -4.03 -4.59 32.13
CA GLU A 787 -3.88 -5.26 30.85
C GLU A 787 -2.59 -6.08 30.86
N ILE A 788 -2.67 -7.35 30.51
CA ILE A 788 -1.51 -8.27 30.47
C ILE A 788 -0.80 -8.17 29.12
N LEU A 789 0.53 -8.28 29.15
CA LEU A 789 1.42 -8.16 27.99
C LEU A 789 2.33 -9.41 27.90
N PRO A 790 1.75 -10.60 27.63
CA PRO A 790 2.48 -11.87 27.77
C PRO A 790 3.63 -12.05 26.76
N LYS A 791 3.65 -11.34 25.62
CA LYS A 791 4.78 -11.42 24.70
C LYS A 791 6.08 -10.92 25.32
N PHE A 792 6.00 -10.03 26.31
CA PHE A 792 7.18 -9.51 26.99
C PHE A 792 7.78 -10.47 28.04
N GLU A 793 7.07 -11.53 28.44
CA GLU A 793 7.61 -12.54 29.36
C GLU A 793 8.80 -13.30 28.75
N ASN A 794 8.79 -13.55 27.45
CA ASN A 794 9.82 -14.29 26.71
C ASN A 794 10.46 -13.45 25.59
N TYR A 795 10.46 -12.12 25.75
CA TYR A 795 10.92 -11.21 24.72
C TYR A 795 12.45 -11.24 24.56
N GLU A 796 12.91 -11.52 23.34
CA GLU A 796 14.32 -11.48 22.97
C GLU A 796 14.73 -10.04 22.64
N ALA A 797 15.27 -9.32 23.61
CA ALA A 797 15.76 -7.95 23.40
C ALA A 797 16.92 -7.91 22.39
N ASP A 798 17.06 -6.79 21.70
CA ASP A 798 18.25 -6.52 20.89
C ASP A 798 19.50 -6.38 21.76
N LEU A 799 20.68 -6.64 21.17
CA LEU A 799 21.95 -6.57 21.86
C LEU A 799 22.21 -5.17 22.39
N GLY A 800 22.44 -5.05 23.70
CA GLY A 800 22.67 -3.77 24.38
C GLY A 800 24.16 -3.40 24.47
N MET A 801 24.44 -2.10 24.65
CA MET A 801 25.80 -1.59 24.86
C MET A 801 26.49 -2.25 26.06
N HIS A 802 25.74 -2.61 27.12
CA HIS A 802 26.28 -3.25 28.34
C HIS A 802 26.69 -4.72 28.13
N GLU A 803 26.28 -5.35 27.04
CA GLU A 803 26.57 -6.75 26.73
C GLU A 803 27.83 -6.94 25.87
N VAL A 804 28.42 -5.84 25.40
CA VAL A 804 29.60 -5.85 24.53
C VAL A 804 30.83 -5.22 25.20
N SER A 805 32.03 -5.52 24.73
CA SER A 805 33.28 -4.97 25.27
C SER A 805 33.39 -3.45 25.03
N LYS A 806 34.25 -2.76 25.83
CA LYS A 806 34.51 -1.33 25.64
C LYS A 806 34.96 -1.01 24.20
N HIS A 807 35.83 -1.84 23.62
CA HIS A 807 36.28 -1.68 22.25
C HIS A 807 35.11 -1.76 21.26
N CYS A 808 34.24 -2.72 21.44
CA CYS A 808 33.03 -2.82 20.59
C CYS A 808 32.07 -1.62 20.79
N ARG A 809 31.97 -1.06 22.02
CA ARG A 809 31.15 0.14 22.25
C ARG A 809 31.71 1.36 21.51
N SER A 810 33.03 1.58 21.56
CA SER A 810 33.68 2.67 20.80
C SER A 810 33.50 2.50 19.30
N LEU A 811 33.61 1.26 18.78
CA LEU A 811 33.33 0.96 17.36
C LEU A 811 31.82 1.13 17.04
N ALA A 812 30.91 0.85 17.96
CA ALA A 812 29.48 1.10 17.76
C ALA A 812 29.19 2.60 17.58
N ASP A 813 29.90 3.48 18.31
CA ASP A 813 29.77 4.91 18.11
C ASP A 813 30.26 5.34 16.71
N VAL A 814 31.33 4.73 16.18
CA VAL A 814 31.80 4.93 14.80
C VAL A 814 30.74 4.43 13.80
N CYS A 815 30.19 3.24 14.00
CA CYS A 815 29.13 2.71 13.15
C CYS A 815 27.91 3.65 13.14
N LEU A 816 27.47 4.14 14.31
CA LEU A 816 26.37 5.07 14.45
C LEU A 816 26.66 6.38 13.68
N LEU A 817 27.87 6.92 13.79
CA LEU A 817 28.30 8.12 13.09
C LEU A 817 28.23 7.91 11.55
N LEU A 818 28.73 6.81 11.04
CA LEU A 818 28.71 6.49 9.61
C LEU A 818 27.26 6.30 9.09
N MET A 819 26.38 5.65 9.85
CA MET A 819 24.96 5.48 9.54
C MET A 819 24.19 6.81 9.51
N ASN A 820 24.74 7.88 10.10
CA ASN A 820 24.17 9.23 10.11
C ASN A 820 24.72 10.14 8.99
N THR A 821 25.65 9.65 8.17
CA THR A 821 26.21 10.46 7.07
C THR A 821 25.22 10.61 5.91
N ASN A 822 25.35 11.72 5.18
CA ASN A 822 24.62 11.90 3.93
C ASN A 822 24.95 10.79 2.91
N GLU A 823 26.18 10.31 2.89
CA GLU A 823 26.63 9.23 2.00
C GLU A 823 25.85 7.93 2.25
N PHE A 824 25.44 7.66 3.49
CA PHE A 824 24.54 6.52 3.79
C PHE A 824 23.09 6.83 3.46
N LEU A 825 22.59 8.02 3.81
CA LEU A 825 21.16 8.36 3.75
C LEU A 825 20.66 8.77 2.35
N PHE A 826 21.55 9.03 1.41
CA PHE A 826 21.21 9.46 0.05
C PHE A 826 21.75 8.46 -0.99
N VAL A 827 21.12 8.50 -2.15
CA VAL A 827 21.54 7.78 -3.36
C VAL A 827 21.91 8.81 -4.42
N ASP A 828 23.14 8.70 -4.89
CA ASP A 828 23.72 9.55 -5.93
C ASP A 828 23.46 9.00 -7.33
#